data_adc93cb7894b39203d8743ee05bdde3a
#
_entry.id   adc93cb7894b39203d8743ee05bdde3a
#
_cell.length_a   1.000
_cell.length_b   1.000
_cell.length_c   1.000
_cell.angle_alpha   90.00
_cell.angle_beta   90.00
_cell.angle_gamma   90.00
#
_symmetry.space_group_name_H-M   'P 1'
#
loop_
_entity.id
_entity.type
_entity.pdbx_description
1 polymer ?
#
loop_
_entity_poly.entity_id
_entity_poly.type
_entity_poly.pdbx_seq_one_letter_code
_entity_poly.pdbx_strand_id
1 'polypeptide(L)'
;MIKQIIKRFLQERQRKEYRKELASQLRDYDSWIRGQEAPLLVSGHATEKSEETFTVSDYTWKSCLKCLTNESKTKSDDGPEMENAGKDAELFAECISYQVFHKKHPDSTKSPVMTLLSMKAGQFLELQDRIKDGAPEEDILLLNFQDGEYSELAIPMITEAFSELRDPEHRNPDETPALVYGDEDVIMAGKRQNPWFKPDWSPDTFLSCFYFGAFVAVPTIKMSEFLQKHGVAERTDREVEADLFVDGGPESELQQGKQEDRKGKVHEPLDPDQVLYELLADYLRENGAFTGWKMADHVVVHIPQVLVHTKVSSYEHWKNLHLSDENVTADIPVPTVSVIIPSKDHPDILFRCLDSFVDKTSGLWTKVKTEFIIVDNGSSKENKNRIGKKLQELGISLEKKQNQKQHQEQNQIKDPEQNRNINNTRYLYKELSFNFSYMCNWGAKEAQGDYLLFLNDDMEIVDADWLILLMEKAVLPYVGAVGAKLLYPDTDIIQHAGITNLRVGPAHKLQFAHDKEDHYFGQNRGVHDMLGVTGACLLVKKTIFEKVGGFDETLAVAFNDVDLCYKIYEEGYYNVVRNDLFLFHHESLSRGKDGESEEKQLRLLREKDYLYEKHQDLYGKDPFYHPYLTTDMLETEYTPAFRYQVDLSMPWAKVKECTQEVLAAREDECLVIGMECAMDIYKWKYGVSPEKRKNRNLDLDKEDYSKKEKDNRNDRSNDRSNDSEDQGYYFQGYSFVIGSDNACYKKELLLRRITDGNRQTSANTVEEDEKMPQPAIYSISIEKKCREDIKANLKDQVNVDLTGYAAKLKPGAVPAGKYQFGMLAKDACSRVRLVNWSSWTIEIV
;
A
#
# COMPACT_ATOMS: atom_id res chain seq x y z
N MET A 1 17.35 42.64 -39.00
CA MET A 1 15.94 42.39 -39.34
C MET A 1 15.71 40.98 -39.89
N ILE A 2 16.30 40.59 -41.05
CA ILE A 2 16.10 39.24 -41.64
C ILE A 2 16.46 38.09 -40.69
N LYS A 3 17.58 38.13 -40.00
CA LYS A 3 18.00 37.11 -39.01
C LYS A 3 16.97 36.96 -37.86
N GLN A 4 16.37 38.06 -37.42
CA GLN A 4 15.32 38.01 -36.35
C GLN A 4 14.03 37.43 -36.85
N ILE A 5 13.66 37.72 -38.11
CA ILE A 5 12.43 37.15 -38.73
C ILE A 5 12.61 35.62 -38.92
N ILE A 6 13.78 35.19 -39.42
CA ILE A 6 14.10 33.75 -39.57
C ILE A 6 14.08 33.08 -38.19
N LYS A 7 14.66 33.68 -37.14
CA LYS A 7 14.65 33.12 -35.79
C LYS A 7 13.23 32.97 -35.26
N ARG A 8 12.37 33.98 -35.39
CA ARG A 8 10.95 33.90 -35.00
C ARG A 8 10.21 32.80 -35.75
N PHE A 9 10.42 32.69 -37.07
CA PHE A 9 9.78 31.62 -37.86
C PHE A 9 10.23 30.22 -37.40
N LEU A 10 11.53 30.01 -37.11
CA LEU A 10 12.05 28.76 -36.57
C LEU A 10 11.47 28.45 -35.18
N GLN A 11 11.36 29.45 -34.29
CA GLN A 11 10.76 29.28 -32.96
C GLN A 11 9.29 28.87 -33.04
N GLU A 12 8.50 29.52 -33.90
CA GLU A 12 7.10 29.14 -34.09
C GLU A 12 6.94 27.73 -34.66
N ARG A 13 7.82 27.31 -35.57
CA ARG A 13 7.85 25.94 -36.08
C ARG A 13 8.15 24.94 -34.94
N GLN A 14 9.15 25.21 -34.09
CA GLN A 14 9.48 24.33 -32.97
C GLN A 14 8.34 24.26 -31.96
N ARG A 15 7.70 25.37 -31.62
CA ARG A 15 6.53 25.42 -30.76
C ARG A 15 5.34 24.63 -31.30
N LYS A 16 5.15 24.65 -32.62
CA LYS A 16 4.08 23.86 -33.29
C LYS A 16 4.38 22.36 -33.20
N GLU A 17 5.62 21.97 -33.48
CA GLU A 17 6.07 20.57 -33.35
C GLU A 17 5.94 20.09 -31.89
N TYR A 18 6.38 20.89 -30.92
CA TYR A 18 6.25 20.63 -29.48
C TYR A 18 4.80 20.41 -29.05
N ARG A 19 3.89 21.30 -29.42
CA ARG A 19 2.45 21.17 -29.09
C ARG A 19 1.83 19.91 -29.67
N LYS A 20 2.24 19.55 -30.91
CA LYS A 20 1.75 18.32 -31.55
C LYS A 20 2.25 17.07 -30.81
N GLU A 21 3.50 17.06 -30.41
CA GLU A 21 4.11 15.97 -29.64
C GLU A 21 3.47 15.86 -28.26
N LEU A 22 3.30 16.98 -27.56
CA LEU A 22 2.61 17.02 -26.28
C LEU A 22 1.19 16.45 -26.38
N ALA A 23 0.40 16.90 -27.34
CA ALA A 23 -0.96 16.42 -27.55
C ALA A 23 -1.05 14.92 -27.85
N SER A 24 0.01 14.33 -28.44
CA SER A 24 0.06 12.88 -28.70
C SER A 24 0.40 12.05 -27.45
N GLN A 25 0.93 12.67 -26.40
CA GLN A 25 1.29 12.01 -25.16
C GLN A 25 0.29 12.24 -24.03
N LEU A 26 -0.58 13.24 -24.17
CA LEU A 26 -1.64 13.46 -23.19
C LEU A 26 -2.66 12.32 -23.30
N ARG A 27 -2.74 11.53 -22.24
CA ARG A 27 -3.72 10.46 -22.09
C ARG A 27 -4.63 10.84 -20.94
N ASP A 28 -5.93 10.66 -21.11
CA ASP A 28 -6.86 10.66 -20.00
C ASP A 28 -7.04 9.23 -19.45
N TYR A 29 -7.60 9.13 -18.27
CA TYR A 29 -7.82 7.85 -17.61
C TYR A 29 -8.67 6.90 -18.48
N ASP A 30 -9.76 7.42 -19.10
CA ASP A 30 -10.66 6.62 -19.93
C ASP A 30 -9.93 5.94 -21.10
N SER A 31 -9.10 6.70 -21.82
CA SER A 31 -8.30 6.16 -22.93
C SER A 31 -7.24 5.15 -22.46
N TRP A 32 -6.63 5.40 -21.32
CA TRP A 32 -5.58 4.54 -20.78
C TRP A 32 -6.14 3.21 -20.28
N ILE A 33 -7.21 3.23 -19.48
CA ILE A 33 -7.79 2.00 -18.90
C ILE A 33 -8.36 1.08 -19.98
N ARG A 34 -9.01 1.64 -21.00
CA ARG A 34 -9.46 0.85 -22.16
C ARG A 34 -8.29 0.16 -22.89
N GLY A 35 -7.13 0.83 -22.93
CA GLY A 35 -5.90 0.23 -23.46
C GLY A 35 -5.35 -0.91 -22.62
N GLN A 36 -5.53 -0.88 -21.29
CA GLN A 36 -5.14 -1.97 -20.39
C GLN A 36 -6.10 -3.18 -20.52
N GLU A 37 -7.38 -2.92 -20.68
CA GLU A 37 -8.41 -3.96 -20.80
C GLU A 37 -8.45 -4.63 -22.18
N ALA A 38 -8.08 -3.92 -23.26
CA ALA A 38 -8.15 -4.43 -24.64
C ALA A 38 -7.41 -5.77 -24.87
N PRO A 39 -6.21 -6.03 -24.33
CA PRO A 39 -5.56 -7.33 -24.45
C PRO A 39 -6.33 -8.45 -23.75
N LEU A 40 -6.99 -8.16 -22.61
CA LEU A 40 -7.78 -9.12 -21.85
C LEU A 40 -9.04 -9.53 -22.61
N LEU A 41 -9.67 -8.58 -23.29
CA LEU A 41 -10.82 -8.84 -24.17
C LEU A 41 -10.46 -9.66 -25.40
N VAL A 42 -9.22 -9.55 -25.91
CA VAL A 42 -8.73 -10.27 -27.12
C VAL A 42 -8.13 -11.62 -26.77
N SER A 43 -7.47 -11.78 -25.62
CA SER A 43 -6.67 -12.98 -25.27
C SER A 43 -7.48 -14.17 -24.79
N GLY A 44 -8.81 -14.11 -24.83
CA GLY A 44 -9.65 -15.31 -24.63
C GLY A 44 -10.19 -15.51 -23.22
N HIS A 45 -10.01 -14.59 -22.26
CA HIS A 45 -10.97 -14.49 -21.19
C HIS A 45 -12.34 -14.06 -21.74
N ALA A 46 -12.40 -13.60 -23.01
CA ALA A 46 -13.61 -13.20 -23.70
C ALA A 46 -13.82 -13.85 -25.10
N THR A 47 -12.87 -14.58 -25.72
CA THR A 47 -13.10 -15.18 -27.04
C THR A 47 -12.15 -16.27 -27.50
N GLU A 48 -12.63 -17.02 -28.43
CA GLU A 48 -12.09 -17.77 -29.58
C GLU A 48 -11.94 -19.28 -29.49
N LYS A 49 -12.23 -19.94 -28.38
CA LYS A 49 -12.39 -21.42 -28.49
C LYS A 49 -13.67 -21.98 -27.93
N SER A 50 -14.49 -21.18 -27.29
CA SER A 50 -15.87 -21.56 -26.98
C SER A 50 -16.78 -20.41 -27.40
N GLU A 51 -17.82 -20.68 -28.19
CA GLU A 51 -18.98 -19.81 -28.36
C GLU A 51 -19.74 -19.70 -27.02
N GLU A 52 -19.02 -19.34 -25.92
CA GLU A 52 -19.59 -19.13 -24.59
C GLU A 52 -20.31 -17.80 -24.58
N THR A 53 -21.49 -17.75 -25.17
CA THR A 53 -22.38 -16.58 -25.06
C THR A 53 -23.18 -16.65 -23.77
N PHE A 54 -23.03 -15.65 -22.92
CA PHE A 54 -23.98 -15.44 -21.81
C PHE A 54 -25.31 -14.94 -22.37
N THR A 55 -26.39 -15.48 -21.87
CA THR A 55 -27.74 -14.91 -22.10
C THR A 55 -28.18 -14.22 -20.83
N VAL A 56 -28.61 -12.97 -20.97
CA VAL A 56 -29.19 -12.19 -19.88
C VAL A 56 -30.70 -12.33 -19.96
N SER A 57 -31.32 -12.64 -18.84
CA SER A 57 -32.77 -12.65 -18.71
C SER A 57 -33.15 -11.67 -17.62
N ASP A 58 -33.91 -10.63 -18.01
CA ASP A 58 -34.48 -9.68 -17.05
C ASP A 58 -35.76 -10.28 -16.47
N TYR A 59 -35.78 -10.45 -15.16
CA TYR A 59 -36.96 -10.89 -14.43
C TYR A 59 -37.49 -9.73 -13.60
N THR A 60 -38.79 -9.51 -13.68
CA THR A 60 -39.49 -8.62 -12.75
C THR A 60 -40.24 -9.47 -11.74
N TRP A 61 -40.27 -9.07 -10.48
CA TRP A 61 -40.94 -9.78 -9.35
C TRP A 61 -42.39 -10.22 -9.59
N LYS A 62 -43.11 -9.61 -10.54
CA LYS A 62 -44.48 -10.02 -10.93
C LYS A 62 -44.58 -11.48 -11.34
N SER A 63 -43.52 -12.11 -11.81
CA SER A 63 -43.51 -13.53 -12.17
C SER A 63 -43.30 -14.49 -10.98
N CYS A 64 -42.60 -14.03 -9.91
CA CYS A 64 -42.40 -14.84 -8.71
C CYS A 64 -43.55 -14.83 -7.73
N LEU A 65 -44.30 -13.73 -7.57
CA LEU A 65 -45.48 -13.67 -6.71
C LEU A 65 -46.60 -14.66 -7.16
N LYS A 66 -46.64 -15.01 -8.44
CA LYS A 66 -47.56 -16.05 -8.94
C LYS A 66 -47.26 -17.44 -8.41
N CYS A 67 -45.98 -17.75 -8.12
CA CYS A 67 -45.60 -19.04 -7.55
C CYS A 67 -45.94 -19.13 -6.05
N LEU A 68 -45.74 -18.04 -5.30
CA LEU A 68 -46.04 -18.01 -3.85
C LEU A 68 -47.53 -17.94 -3.53
N THR A 69 -48.35 -17.34 -4.41
CA THR A 69 -49.85 -17.29 -4.23
C THR A 69 -50.58 -18.53 -4.72
N ASN A 70 -49.94 -19.44 -5.46
CA ASN A 70 -50.59 -20.68 -5.94
C ASN A 70 -50.51 -21.87 -4.97
N GLU A 71 -49.65 -21.86 -3.97
CA GLU A 71 -49.56 -22.92 -2.98
C GLU A 71 -50.51 -22.74 -1.77
N SER A 72 -51.10 -21.56 -1.58
CA SER A 72 -52.05 -21.30 -0.46
C SER A 72 -53.54 -21.41 -0.81
N LYS A 73 -53.92 -21.95 -1.99
CA LYS A 73 -55.32 -22.23 -2.32
C LYS A 73 -55.71 -23.67 -1.96
N THR A 74 -55.70 -24.00 -0.68
CA THR A 74 -56.56 -25.07 -0.16
C THR A 74 -57.68 -24.44 0.65
N LYS A 75 -58.84 -24.43 0.03
CA LYS A 75 -60.18 -24.31 0.56
C LYS A 75 -60.39 -23.93 2.04
N SER A 76 -60.98 -22.74 2.26
CA SER A 76 -62.13 -22.59 3.16
C SER A 76 -62.99 -21.41 2.70
N ASP A 77 -64.26 -21.69 2.42
CA ASP A 77 -65.32 -20.72 2.21
C ASP A 77 -65.58 -19.93 3.50
N ASP A 78 -66.09 -18.70 3.28
CA ASP A 78 -66.75 -17.75 4.21
C ASP A 78 -65.85 -16.72 4.94
N GLY A 79 -65.99 -15.48 4.43
CA GLY A 79 -65.66 -14.26 5.17
C GLY A 79 -65.30 -13.04 4.30
N PRO A 80 -65.55 -11.80 4.72
CA PRO A 80 -65.80 -10.66 3.85
C PRO A 80 -64.53 -10.05 3.20
N GLU A 81 -64.76 -9.43 2.05
CA GLU A 81 -63.89 -8.74 1.14
C GLU A 81 -62.87 -7.82 1.85
N MET A 82 -61.56 -8.08 1.66
CA MET A 82 -60.45 -7.11 1.87
C MET A 82 -60.03 -6.50 0.55
N GLU A 83 -60.67 -5.37 0.19
CA GLU A 83 -60.34 -4.58 -0.99
C GLU A 83 -59.04 -3.75 -0.88
N ASN A 84 -58.36 -3.76 0.30
CA ASN A 84 -57.18 -2.95 0.53
C ASN A 84 -55.83 -3.69 0.49
N ALA A 85 -55.82 -5.04 0.53
CA ALA A 85 -54.61 -5.81 0.45
C ALA A 85 -53.92 -5.80 -0.94
N GLY A 86 -54.70 -5.52 -1.99
CA GLY A 86 -54.20 -5.47 -3.37
C GLY A 86 -53.38 -4.23 -3.73
N LYS A 87 -53.59 -3.10 -3.04
CA LYS A 87 -52.89 -1.86 -3.36
C LYS A 87 -51.52 -1.75 -2.73
N ASP A 88 -51.35 -2.32 -1.52
CA ASP A 88 -50.05 -2.37 -0.87
C ASP A 88 -49.10 -3.41 -1.50
N ALA A 89 -49.68 -4.54 -2.00
CA ALA A 89 -48.91 -5.51 -2.74
C ALA A 89 -48.49 -5.04 -4.15
N GLU A 90 -49.24 -4.15 -4.79
CA GLU A 90 -48.86 -3.48 -6.06
C GLU A 90 -47.77 -2.41 -5.85
N LEU A 91 -47.75 -1.73 -4.72
CA LEU A 91 -46.73 -0.72 -4.39
C LEU A 91 -45.36 -1.39 -4.11
N PHE A 92 -45.34 -2.56 -3.46
CA PHE A 92 -44.12 -3.34 -3.22
C PHE A 92 -43.60 -4.06 -4.48
N ALA A 93 -44.47 -4.39 -5.43
CA ALA A 93 -44.10 -5.14 -6.62
C ALA A 93 -43.34 -4.34 -7.68
N GLU A 94 -43.28 -3.01 -7.56
CA GLU A 94 -42.58 -2.14 -8.54
C GLU A 94 -41.07 -1.99 -8.29
N CYS A 95 -40.51 -2.49 -7.19
CA CYS A 95 -39.13 -2.15 -6.75
C CYS A 95 -38.10 -3.25 -6.95
N ILE A 96 -38.43 -4.50 -7.28
CA ILE A 96 -37.46 -5.60 -7.31
C ILE A 96 -37.22 -6.04 -8.76
N SER A 97 -36.10 -5.63 -9.35
CA SER A 97 -35.57 -6.17 -10.59
C SER A 97 -34.28 -6.94 -10.31
N TYR A 98 -34.13 -8.15 -10.83
CA TYR A 98 -32.94 -8.93 -10.79
C TYR A 98 -32.56 -9.43 -12.18
N GLN A 99 -31.27 -9.64 -12.41
CA GLN A 99 -30.77 -10.17 -13.67
C GLN A 99 -30.14 -11.54 -13.44
N VAL A 100 -30.42 -12.46 -14.33
CA VAL A 100 -29.83 -13.80 -14.31
C VAL A 100 -28.93 -13.96 -15.52
N PHE A 101 -27.67 -14.26 -15.27
CA PHE A 101 -26.69 -14.53 -16.29
C PHE A 101 -26.48 -16.05 -16.38
N HIS A 102 -26.66 -16.61 -17.56
CA HIS A 102 -26.46 -18.02 -17.79
C HIS A 102 -25.26 -18.26 -18.70
N LYS A 103 -24.22 -18.95 -18.20
CA LYS A 103 -23.13 -19.45 -19.03
C LYS A 103 -23.63 -20.66 -19.81
N LYS A 104 -23.78 -20.55 -21.14
CA LYS A 104 -24.29 -21.61 -21.99
C LYS A 104 -23.34 -22.79 -22.03
N HIS A 105 -23.88 -24.02 -21.96
CA HIS A 105 -23.14 -25.21 -22.29
C HIS A 105 -22.84 -25.22 -23.80
N PRO A 106 -21.66 -25.70 -24.25
CA PRO A 106 -21.35 -25.86 -25.66
C PRO A 106 -22.42 -26.69 -26.43
N ASP A 107 -23.05 -27.64 -25.72
CA ASP A 107 -24.23 -28.36 -26.21
C ASP A 107 -25.51 -27.67 -25.69
N SER A 108 -26.21 -26.96 -26.58
CA SER A 108 -27.40 -26.16 -26.27
C SER A 108 -28.58 -26.98 -25.71
N THR A 109 -28.50 -28.32 -25.72
CA THR A 109 -29.53 -29.18 -25.14
C THR A 109 -29.32 -29.51 -23.65
N LYS A 110 -28.17 -29.09 -23.07
CA LYS A 110 -27.86 -29.30 -21.66
C LYS A 110 -28.13 -28.04 -20.84
N SER A 111 -28.28 -28.24 -19.52
CA SER A 111 -28.40 -27.13 -18.56
C SER A 111 -27.21 -26.15 -18.64
N PRO A 112 -27.38 -24.87 -18.26
CA PRO A 112 -26.28 -23.91 -18.19
C PRO A 112 -25.11 -24.45 -17.36
N VAL A 113 -23.88 -24.11 -17.74
CA VAL A 113 -22.69 -24.51 -16.99
C VAL A 113 -22.63 -23.79 -15.65
N MET A 114 -23.07 -22.53 -15.60
CA MET A 114 -23.10 -21.72 -14.39
C MET A 114 -24.19 -20.66 -14.49
N THR A 115 -24.82 -20.35 -13.37
CA THR A 115 -25.88 -19.37 -13.26
C THR A 115 -25.55 -18.35 -12.18
N LEU A 116 -25.61 -17.05 -12.50
CA LEU A 116 -25.36 -15.95 -11.57
C LEU A 116 -26.65 -15.14 -11.40
N LEU A 117 -27.04 -14.89 -10.15
CA LEU A 117 -28.15 -14.06 -9.78
C LEU A 117 -27.68 -12.70 -9.28
N SER A 118 -27.94 -11.65 -10.02
CA SER A 118 -27.60 -10.27 -9.65
C SER A 118 -28.80 -9.58 -9.02
N MET A 119 -28.63 -9.03 -7.81
CA MET A 119 -29.68 -8.31 -7.07
C MET A 119 -29.09 -7.15 -6.27
N LYS A 120 -29.95 -6.19 -5.87
CA LYS A 120 -29.56 -5.14 -4.93
C LYS A 120 -29.37 -5.71 -3.53
N ALA A 121 -28.39 -5.18 -2.80
CA ALA A 121 -28.05 -5.63 -1.45
C ALA A 121 -29.23 -5.57 -0.47
N GLY A 122 -30.02 -4.48 -0.49
CA GLY A 122 -31.22 -4.38 0.34
C GLY A 122 -32.27 -5.44 0.05
N GLN A 123 -32.38 -5.94 -1.18
CA GLN A 123 -33.30 -7.02 -1.54
C GLN A 123 -32.88 -8.40 -1.02
N PHE A 124 -31.57 -8.57 -0.78
CA PHE A 124 -31.04 -9.81 -0.21
C PHE A 124 -31.62 -10.09 1.19
N LEU A 125 -31.76 -9.05 2.02
CA LEU A 125 -32.36 -9.18 3.35
C LEU A 125 -33.84 -9.65 3.30
N GLU A 126 -34.56 -9.28 2.25
CA GLU A 126 -35.94 -9.72 2.02
C GLU A 126 -36.04 -11.15 1.46
N LEU A 127 -35.03 -11.59 0.73
CA LEU A 127 -34.97 -12.89 0.06
C LEU A 127 -34.23 -13.97 0.86
N GLN A 128 -33.71 -13.64 2.04
CA GLN A 128 -32.93 -14.55 2.85
C GLN A 128 -33.65 -15.90 3.14
N ASP A 129 -34.95 -15.87 3.40
CA ASP A 129 -35.73 -17.08 3.69
C ASP A 129 -35.78 -18.00 2.47
N ARG A 130 -35.91 -17.44 1.24
CA ARG A 130 -35.81 -18.23 0.01
C ARG A 130 -34.46 -18.88 -0.19
N ILE A 131 -33.40 -18.16 0.12
CA ILE A 131 -32.01 -18.66 0.01
C ILE A 131 -31.74 -19.70 1.07
N LYS A 132 -32.35 -19.54 2.26
CA LYS A 132 -32.22 -20.45 3.39
C LYS A 132 -32.99 -21.76 3.17
N ASP A 133 -34.23 -21.73 2.63
CA ASP A 133 -35.17 -22.87 2.59
C ASP A 133 -35.02 -23.77 1.36
N GLY A 134 -34.25 -23.35 0.34
CA GLY A 134 -34.08 -24.13 -0.89
C GLY A 134 -32.63 -24.21 -1.34
N ALA A 135 -32.21 -25.32 -1.94
CA ALA A 135 -31.01 -25.31 -2.77
C ALA A 135 -31.31 -24.36 -3.94
N PRO A 136 -30.66 -23.19 -4.00
CA PRO A 136 -30.92 -22.23 -5.06
C PRO A 136 -30.54 -22.84 -6.41
N GLU A 137 -31.30 -22.53 -7.44
CA GLU A 137 -30.98 -22.92 -8.83
C GLU A 137 -29.73 -22.19 -9.32
N GLU A 138 -29.41 -21.06 -8.69
CA GLU A 138 -28.30 -20.19 -9.03
C GLU A 138 -27.04 -20.56 -8.22
N ASP A 139 -25.89 -20.57 -8.87
CA ASP A 139 -24.61 -20.94 -8.26
C ASP A 139 -23.94 -19.80 -7.50
N ILE A 140 -24.09 -18.56 -8.01
CA ILE A 140 -23.39 -17.36 -7.50
C ILE A 140 -24.41 -16.24 -7.32
N LEU A 141 -24.36 -15.58 -6.17
CA LEU A 141 -25.06 -14.33 -5.90
C LEU A 141 -24.14 -13.14 -6.16
N LEU A 142 -24.60 -12.19 -6.98
CA LEU A 142 -23.99 -10.88 -7.17
C LEU A 142 -24.79 -9.85 -6.36
N LEU A 143 -24.26 -9.45 -5.22
CA LEU A 143 -24.89 -8.47 -4.34
C LEU A 143 -24.41 -7.07 -4.72
N ASN A 144 -25.31 -6.23 -5.24
CA ASN A 144 -25.00 -4.88 -5.67
C ASN A 144 -25.43 -3.89 -4.58
N PHE A 145 -24.48 -3.14 -4.07
CA PHE A 145 -24.70 -2.09 -3.06
C PHE A 145 -25.04 -0.75 -3.72
N GLN A 146 -24.62 -0.55 -4.97
CA GLN A 146 -24.93 0.64 -5.74
C GLN A 146 -25.44 0.33 -7.16
N ASP A 147 -26.14 1.31 -7.74
CA ASP A 147 -26.52 1.24 -9.13
C ASP A 147 -25.29 1.44 -10.02
N GLY A 148 -24.96 0.45 -10.82
CA GLY A 148 -23.83 0.44 -11.73
C GLY A 148 -24.07 -0.46 -12.94
N GLU A 149 -23.13 -0.40 -13.88
CA GLU A 149 -23.10 -1.24 -15.07
C GLU A 149 -21.87 -2.14 -14.98
N TYR A 150 -22.04 -3.45 -15.16
CA TYR A 150 -20.92 -4.37 -15.23
C TYR A 150 -20.10 -4.15 -16.50
N SER A 151 -18.78 -4.16 -16.38
CA SER A 151 -17.88 -4.14 -17.53
C SER A 151 -17.97 -5.46 -18.33
N GLU A 152 -17.51 -5.45 -19.57
CA GLU A 152 -17.47 -6.66 -20.41
C GLU A 152 -16.63 -7.80 -19.80
N LEU A 153 -15.67 -7.46 -18.93
CA LEU A 153 -14.80 -8.40 -18.22
C LEU A 153 -15.46 -9.03 -16.98
N ALA A 154 -16.46 -8.38 -16.39
CA ALA A 154 -16.96 -8.73 -15.07
C ALA A 154 -17.46 -10.17 -14.98
N ILE A 155 -18.48 -10.52 -15.77
CA ILE A 155 -19.11 -11.84 -15.68
C ILE A 155 -18.16 -12.98 -16.06
N PRO A 156 -17.35 -12.87 -17.15
CA PRO A 156 -16.34 -13.88 -17.45
C PRO A 156 -15.33 -14.11 -16.31
N MET A 157 -14.76 -13.05 -15.75
CA MET A 157 -13.73 -13.16 -14.71
C MET A 157 -14.29 -13.67 -13.37
N ILE A 158 -15.48 -13.20 -12.97
CA ILE A 158 -16.19 -13.73 -11.78
C ILE A 158 -16.47 -15.22 -11.96
N THR A 159 -16.96 -15.62 -13.13
CA THR A 159 -17.25 -17.03 -13.43
C THR A 159 -15.98 -17.88 -13.37
N GLU A 160 -14.86 -17.38 -13.87
CA GLU A 160 -13.57 -18.06 -13.81
C GLU A 160 -13.09 -18.25 -12.36
N ALA A 161 -13.21 -17.20 -11.53
CA ALA A 161 -12.83 -17.26 -10.12
C ALA A 161 -13.60 -18.34 -9.32
N PHE A 162 -14.81 -18.69 -9.77
CA PHE A 162 -15.61 -19.77 -9.19
C PHE A 162 -15.66 -21.03 -10.04
N SER A 163 -14.76 -21.21 -11.01
CA SER A 163 -14.80 -22.34 -11.95
C SER A 163 -14.74 -23.72 -11.27
N GLU A 164 -14.07 -23.81 -10.13
CA GLU A 164 -13.93 -25.06 -9.35
C GLU A 164 -15.21 -25.49 -8.63
N LEU A 165 -16.20 -24.59 -8.46
CA LEU A 165 -17.49 -24.95 -7.86
C LEU A 165 -18.19 -26.14 -8.51
N ARG A 166 -17.93 -26.38 -9.80
CA ARG A 166 -18.63 -27.37 -10.62
C ARG A 166 -17.82 -28.57 -11.08
N ASP A 167 -16.58 -28.71 -10.66
CA ASP A 167 -15.84 -29.95 -10.92
C ASP A 167 -16.18 -31.00 -9.88
N PRO A 168 -17.07 -32.01 -10.21
CA PRO A 168 -17.50 -33.00 -9.24
C PRO A 168 -16.39 -33.99 -8.84
N GLU A 169 -15.31 -34.07 -9.63
CA GLU A 169 -14.22 -35.02 -9.41
C GLU A 169 -13.06 -34.40 -8.57
N HIS A 170 -12.95 -33.07 -8.58
CA HIS A 170 -11.90 -32.34 -7.87
C HIS A 170 -12.43 -31.32 -6.85
N ARG A 171 -13.74 -31.40 -6.54
CA ARG A 171 -14.39 -30.46 -5.62
C ARG A 171 -13.80 -30.55 -4.21
N ASN A 172 -12.93 -29.61 -3.89
CA ASN A 172 -12.57 -29.34 -2.51
C ASN A 172 -13.36 -28.10 -2.06
N PRO A 173 -14.41 -28.24 -1.24
CA PRO A 173 -15.20 -27.10 -0.78
C PRO A 173 -14.35 -26.06 -0.05
N ASP A 174 -13.21 -26.47 0.52
CA ASP A 174 -12.31 -25.61 1.27
C ASP A 174 -11.44 -24.71 0.34
N GLU A 175 -11.33 -25.05 -0.97
CA GLU A 175 -10.57 -24.28 -1.96
C GLU A 175 -11.43 -23.28 -2.74
N THR A 176 -12.77 -23.36 -2.62
CA THR A 176 -13.67 -22.41 -3.30
C THR A 176 -13.70 -21.08 -2.54
N PRO A 177 -13.52 -19.93 -3.23
CA PRO A 177 -13.67 -18.64 -2.58
C PRO A 177 -15.01 -18.48 -1.85
N ALA A 178 -14.99 -17.86 -0.68
CA ALA A 178 -16.20 -17.44 -0.01
C ALA A 178 -16.74 -16.13 -0.60
N LEU A 179 -15.85 -15.26 -1.07
CA LEU A 179 -16.23 -13.97 -1.64
C LEU A 179 -15.23 -13.56 -2.72
N VAL A 180 -15.77 -12.98 -3.81
CA VAL A 180 -14.98 -12.34 -4.89
C VAL A 180 -15.44 -10.90 -5.04
N TYR A 181 -14.50 -9.98 -5.24
CA TYR A 181 -14.75 -8.56 -5.51
C TYR A 181 -13.78 -8.05 -6.58
N GLY A 182 -14.04 -6.86 -7.09
CA GLY A 182 -13.19 -6.20 -8.08
C GLY A 182 -13.21 -4.69 -7.94
N ASP A 183 -12.47 -4.02 -8.81
CA ASP A 183 -12.35 -2.57 -8.84
C ASP A 183 -13.57 -1.91 -9.46
N GLU A 184 -13.67 -0.61 -9.24
CA GLU A 184 -14.73 0.21 -9.81
C GLU A 184 -14.22 1.55 -10.31
N ASP A 185 -14.96 2.18 -11.20
CA ASP A 185 -14.77 3.57 -11.57
C ASP A 185 -16.10 4.26 -11.83
N VAL A 186 -16.05 5.56 -12.02
CA VAL A 186 -17.25 6.39 -12.22
C VAL A 186 -17.37 6.78 -13.68
N ILE A 187 -18.56 6.61 -14.29
CA ILE A 187 -18.87 7.18 -15.59
C ILE A 187 -19.55 8.54 -15.40
N MET A 188 -18.90 9.61 -15.83
CA MET A 188 -19.44 10.96 -15.84
C MET A 188 -19.29 11.58 -17.22
N ALA A 189 -20.40 12.08 -17.78
CA ALA A 189 -20.47 12.64 -19.13
C ALA A 189 -19.93 11.68 -20.23
N GLY A 190 -20.16 10.37 -20.07
CA GLY A 190 -19.73 9.34 -21.02
C GLY A 190 -18.24 8.98 -20.96
N LYS A 191 -17.49 9.48 -19.96
CA LYS A 191 -16.09 9.16 -19.71
C LYS A 191 -15.92 8.47 -18.36
N ARG A 192 -15.01 7.51 -18.33
CA ARG A 192 -14.57 6.84 -17.10
C ARG A 192 -13.59 7.73 -16.35
N GLN A 193 -13.73 7.82 -15.04
CA GLN A 193 -12.87 8.62 -14.14
C GLN A 193 -12.97 8.13 -12.70
N ASN A 194 -12.12 8.67 -11.80
CA ASN A 194 -12.09 8.37 -10.37
C ASN A 194 -12.08 6.87 -10.07
N PRO A 195 -11.10 6.12 -10.58
CA PRO A 195 -11.01 4.69 -10.30
C PRO A 195 -10.72 4.44 -8.83
N TRP A 196 -11.48 3.53 -8.23
CA TRP A 196 -11.15 2.94 -6.95
C TRP A 196 -10.50 1.58 -7.19
N PHE A 197 -9.18 1.58 -7.31
CA PHE A 197 -8.34 0.41 -7.35
C PHE A 197 -8.12 -0.09 -5.93
N LYS A 198 -8.59 -1.27 -5.62
CA LYS A 198 -8.69 -1.81 -4.28
C LYS A 198 -7.45 -2.64 -3.95
N PRO A 199 -7.10 -2.81 -2.65
CA PRO A 199 -6.08 -3.77 -2.25
C PRO A 199 -6.60 -5.21 -2.42
N ASP A 200 -5.71 -6.19 -2.38
CA ASP A 200 -6.08 -7.58 -2.10
C ASP A 200 -6.69 -7.69 -0.70
N TRP A 201 -7.18 -8.88 -0.31
CA TRP A 201 -7.87 -9.03 0.96
C TRP A 201 -7.08 -8.43 2.13
N SER A 202 -7.71 -7.49 2.80
CA SER A 202 -7.15 -6.63 3.84
C SER A 202 -8.15 -6.58 5.01
N PRO A 203 -8.06 -7.49 5.99
CA PRO A 203 -9.06 -7.64 7.05
C PRO A 203 -9.24 -6.40 7.90
N ASP A 204 -8.16 -5.70 8.28
CA ASP A 204 -8.24 -4.49 9.09
C ASP A 204 -8.74 -3.29 8.29
N THR A 205 -8.40 -3.19 7.01
CA THR A 205 -8.97 -2.21 6.08
C THR A 205 -10.48 -2.43 5.92
N PHE A 206 -10.89 -3.72 5.77
CA PHE A 206 -12.32 -4.07 5.66
C PHE A 206 -13.10 -3.70 6.92
N LEU A 207 -12.56 -3.92 8.12
CA LEU A 207 -13.22 -3.53 9.37
C LEU A 207 -13.35 -2.01 9.52
N SER A 208 -12.44 -1.23 8.94
CA SER A 208 -12.45 0.23 8.97
C SER A 208 -13.36 0.87 7.93
N CYS A 209 -13.51 0.23 6.77
CA CYS A 209 -14.32 0.69 5.65
C CYS A 209 -14.73 -0.47 4.76
N PHE A 210 -15.97 -0.52 4.34
CA PHE A 210 -16.44 -1.52 3.37
C PHE A 210 -15.84 -1.26 1.98
N TYR A 211 -14.56 -1.54 1.82
CA TYR A 211 -13.82 -1.22 0.60
C TYR A 211 -14.16 -2.10 -0.61
N PHE A 212 -14.98 -3.14 -0.43
CA PHE A 212 -15.51 -3.91 -1.58
C PHE A 212 -16.32 -3.04 -2.54
N GLY A 213 -16.90 -1.95 -2.04
CA GLY A 213 -17.48 -0.90 -2.86
C GLY A 213 -18.84 -1.28 -3.44
N ALA A 214 -18.95 -1.28 -4.77
CA ALA A 214 -20.24 -1.35 -5.46
C ALA A 214 -20.87 -2.74 -5.46
N PHE A 215 -20.10 -3.83 -5.40
CA PHE A 215 -20.63 -5.20 -5.45
C PHE A 215 -19.70 -6.22 -4.80
N VAL A 216 -20.28 -7.37 -4.45
CA VAL A 216 -19.56 -8.61 -4.13
C VAL A 216 -20.23 -9.80 -4.80
N ALA A 217 -19.46 -10.85 -5.09
CA ALA A 217 -19.95 -12.12 -5.57
C ALA A 217 -19.69 -13.20 -4.51
N VAL A 218 -20.70 -13.98 -4.14
CA VAL A 218 -20.62 -15.05 -3.14
C VAL A 218 -21.25 -16.35 -3.66
N PRO A 219 -20.71 -17.55 -3.33
CA PRO A 219 -21.34 -18.81 -3.66
C PRO A 219 -22.67 -18.95 -2.91
N THR A 220 -23.75 -19.20 -3.64
CA THR A 220 -25.08 -19.29 -3.06
C THR A 220 -25.18 -20.39 -2.02
N ILE A 221 -24.51 -21.52 -2.26
CA ILE A 221 -24.50 -22.65 -1.31
C ILE A 221 -23.87 -22.27 0.04
N LYS A 222 -22.70 -21.64 0.05
CA LYS A 222 -22.02 -21.20 1.30
C LYS A 222 -22.86 -20.16 2.05
N MET A 223 -23.46 -19.22 1.33
CA MET A 223 -24.32 -18.21 1.93
C MET A 223 -25.59 -18.84 2.50
N SER A 224 -26.20 -19.83 1.80
CA SER A 224 -27.37 -20.59 2.30
C SER A 224 -27.04 -21.32 3.59
N GLU A 225 -25.94 -22.06 3.64
CA GLU A 225 -25.49 -22.79 4.84
C GLU A 225 -25.27 -21.86 6.03
N PHE A 226 -24.62 -20.70 5.78
CA PHE A 226 -24.41 -19.67 6.80
C PHE A 226 -25.73 -19.11 7.34
N LEU A 227 -26.69 -18.77 6.46
CA LEU A 227 -28.02 -18.25 6.86
C LEU A 227 -28.85 -19.28 7.60
N GLN A 228 -28.76 -20.58 7.23
CA GLN A 228 -29.43 -21.67 7.97
C GLN A 228 -28.96 -21.77 9.42
N LYS A 229 -27.67 -21.51 9.66
CA LYS A 229 -27.06 -21.62 10.98
C LYS A 229 -27.30 -20.38 11.86
N HIS A 230 -27.27 -19.20 11.29
CA HIS A 230 -27.22 -17.94 12.05
C HIS A 230 -28.50 -17.11 11.98
N GLY A 231 -29.29 -17.19 10.88
CA GLY A 231 -30.45 -16.34 10.68
C GLY A 231 -30.11 -14.84 10.60
N VAL A 232 -30.96 -14.02 10.02
CA VAL A 232 -30.79 -12.56 10.01
C VAL A 232 -31.75 -11.87 10.99
N ALA A 233 -32.86 -12.56 11.34
CA ALA A 233 -33.93 -11.94 12.13
C ALA A 233 -33.58 -11.48 13.55
N GLU A 234 -32.50 -12.00 14.15
CA GLU A 234 -32.07 -11.59 15.50
C GLU A 234 -31.22 -10.31 15.53
N ARG A 235 -30.80 -9.77 14.36
CA ARG A 235 -29.87 -8.61 14.31
C ARG A 235 -30.56 -7.26 14.15
N THR A 236 -31.84 -7.26 13.83
CA THR A 236 -32.60 -6.00 13.66
C THR A 236 -32.96 -5.31 14.96
N ASP A 237 -32.75 -5.94 16.12
CA ASP A 237 -33.14 -5.46 17.45
C ASP A 237 -31.97 -5.37 18.44
N ARG A 238 -30.89 -4.67 18.10
CA ARG A 238 -29.87 -4.31 19.10
C ARG A 238 -30.36 -3.15 19.95
N GLU A 239 -30.45 -3.40 21.28
CA GLU A 239 -30.63 -2.36 22.27
C GLU A 239 -29.36 -1.50 22.34
N VAL A 240 -29.43 -0.28 21.81
CA VAL A 240 -28.36 0.71 21.97
C VAL A 240 -28.61 1.45 23.28
N GLU A 241 -27.74 1.26 24.28
CA GLU A 241 -27.67 2.18 25.42
C GLU A 241 -27.06 3.52 24.93
N ALA A 242 -27.90 4.50 24.68
CA ALA A 242 -27.45 5.85 24.33
C ALA A 242 -26.92 6.54 25.60
N ASP A 243 -25.61 6.65 25.74
CA ASP A 243 -24.98 7.59 26.66
C ASP A 243 -25.18 9.02 26.11
N LEU A 244 -26.19 9.69 26.64
CA LEU A 244 -26.41 11.12 26.39
C LEU A 244 -25.30 11.93 27.07
N PHE A 245 -24.25 12.29 26.34
CA PHE A 245 -23.40 13.42 26.72
C PHE A 245 -24.17 14.72 26.51
N VAL A 246 -24.62 15.31 27.60
CA VAL A 246 -25.19 16.65 27.60
C VAL A 246 -24.05 17.65 27.65
N ASP A 247 -23.87 18.37 26.55
CA ASP A 247 -23.01 19.55 26.47
C ASP A 247 -23.55 20.65 27.40
N GLY A 248 -22.72 21.05 28.35
CA GLY A 248 -23.05 22.09 29.33
C GLY A 248 -22.90 23.49 28.76
N GLY A 249 -24.02 24.17 28.56
CA GLY A 249 -24.11 25.64 28.39
C GLY A 249 -24.93 26.26 29.52
N PRO A 250 -24.70 27.54 29.94
CA PRO A 250 -25.04 28.03 31.28
C PRO A 250 -26.47 28.56 31.42
N GLU A 251 -27.03 28.22 32.61
CA GLU A 251 -28.02 28.93 33.41
C GLU A 251 -29.37 29.38 32.84
N SER A 252 -30.43 28.74 33.32
CA SER A 252 -31.56 29.45 33.98
C SER A 252 -32.35 28.52 34.91
N GLU A 253 -32.69 29.08 36.06
CA GLU A 253 -33.24 28.49 37.27
C GLU A 253 -34.67 27.91 37.16
N LEU A 254 -34.95 27.01 38.13
CA LEU A 254 -36.28 26.69 38.74
C LEU A 254 -37.15 25.61 38.08
N GLN A 255 -37.14 24.40 38.62
CA GLN A 255 -38.17 23.91 39.58
C GLN A 255 -37.93 22.44 39.95
N GLN A 256 -38.00 22.19 41.27
CA GLN A 256 -37.99 20.90 41.93
C GLN A 256 -39.25 20.08 41.54
N GLY A 257 -39.06 18.81 41.23
CA GLY A 257 -40.16 17.86 41.14
C GLY A 257 -39.80 16.53 40.52
N LYS A 258 -39.51 15.54 41.38
CA LYS A 258 -39.59 14.09 41.11
C LYS A 258 -38.78 13.48 39.99
N GLN A 259 -37.68 12.90 40.40
CA GLN A 259 -36.97 11.83 39.69
C GLN A 259 -37.90 10.63 39.54
N GLU A 260 -38.35 10.32 38.33
CA GLU A 260 -38.77 9.01 37.92
C GLU A 260 -37.86 8.57 36.78
N ASP A 261 -37.14 7.47 37.01
CA ASP A 261 -36.30 6.80 36.02
C ASP A 261 -37.09 6.48 34.76
N ARG A 262 -36.89 7.26 33.72
CA ARG A 262 -37.25 6.87 32.36
C ARG A 262 -36.00 6.83 31.53
N LYS A 263 -35.27 5.70 31.56
CA LYS A 263 -34.42 5.27 30.46
C LYS A 263 -35.34 4.92 29.28
N GLY A 264 -35.57 5.87 28.43
CA GLY A 264 -36.27 5.64 27.18
C GLY A 264 -35.28 4.98 26.20
N LYS A 265 -35.37 3.67 26.01
CA LYS A 265 -34.72 3.01 24.90
C LYS A 265 -35.37 3.52 23.63
N VAL A 266 -34.63 4.27 22.82
CA VAL A 266 -35.04 4.64 21.46
C VAL A 266 -34.48 3.58 20.53
N HIS A 267 -35.36 2.76 19.96
CA HIS A 267 -34.99 1.88 18.86
C HIS A 267 -34.91 2.72 17.58
N GLU A 268 -33.71 3.05 17.15
CA GLU A 268 -33.52 3.51 15.79
C GLU A 268 -33.38 2.27 14.88
N PRO A 269 -34.09 2.22 13.76
CA PRO A 269 -33.90 1.14 12.80
C PRO A 269 -32.48 1.21 12.26
N LEU A 270 -31.72 0.10 12.36
CA LEU A 270 -30.38 0.01 11.82
C LEU A 270 -30.42 0.24 10.30
N ASP A 271 -29.41 0.92 9.78
CA ASP A 271 -29.20 1.06 8.34
C ASP A 271 -29.08 -0.33 7.70
N PRO A 272 -29.87 -0.67 6.69
CA PRO A 272 -29.80 -1.97 6.02
C PRO A 272 -28.39 -2.32 5.51
N ASP A 273 -27.62 -1.32 5.08
CA ASP A 273 -26.25 -1.51 4.58
C ASP A 273 -25.28 -1.84 5.73
N GLN A 274 -25.48 -1.24 6.91
CA GLN A 274 -24.74 -1.60 8.13
C GLN A 274 -25.04 -3.06 8.54
N VAL A 275 -26.31 -3.47 8.53
CA VAL A 275 -26.72 -4.86 8.85
C VAL A 275 -26.06 -5.85 7.90
N LEU A 276 -26.05 -5.53 6.60
CA LEU A 276 -25.43 -6.40 5.59
C LEU A 276 -23.91 -6.43 5.70
N TYR A 277 -23.29 -5.31 6.03
CA TYR A 277 -21.86 -5.24 6.31
C TYR A 277 -21.47 -6.14 7.49
N GLU A 278 -22.20 -6.07 8.61
CA GLU A 278 -22.01 -6.94 9.77
C GLU A 278 -22.22 -8.43 9.43
N LEU A 279 -23.26 -8.72 8.65
CA LEU A 279 -23.55 -10.08 8.19
C LEU A 279 -22.41 -10.64 7.33
N LEU A 280 -21.91 -9.86 6.38
CA LEU A 280 -20.79 -10.26 5.54
C LEU A 280 -19.51 -10.44 6.36
N ALA A 281 -19.27 -9.61 7.36
CA ALA A 281 -18.12 -9.77 8.26
C ALA A 281 -18.19 -11.11 9.01
N ASP A 282 -19.35 -11.48 9.55
CA ASP A 282 -19.52 -12.77 10.25
C ASP A 282 -19.45 -13.96 9.29
N TYR A 283 -20.01 -13.81 8.11
CA TYR A 283 -19.88 -14.82 7.04
C TYR A 283 -18.41 -15.06 6.67
N LEU A 284 -17.61 -13.99 6.53
CA LEU A 284 -16.19 -14.07 6.24
C LEU A 284 -15.39 -14.64 7.42
N ARG A 285 -15.73 -14.29 8.67
CA ARG A 285 -15.10 -14.88 9.86
C ARG A 285 -15.32 -16.39 9.91
N GLU A 286 -16.55 -16.85 9.67
CA GLU A 286 -16.88 -18.28 9.66
C GLU A 286 -16.15 -19.04 8.56
N ASN A 287 -15.94 -18.42 7.40
CA ASN A 287 -15.18 -19.00 6.29
C ASN A 287 -13.65 -18.87 6.44
N GLY A 288 -13.13 -18.34 7.56
CA GLY A 288 -11.70 -18.29 7.83
C GLY A 288 -10.96 -17.10 7.22
N ALA A 289 -11.65 -16.05 6.77
CA ALA A 289 -11.04 -14.88 6.17
C ALA A 289 -10.19 -14.05 7.16
N PHE A 290 -10.52 -14.07 8.47
CA PHE A 290 -9.79 -13.37 9.53
C PHE A 290 -8.70 -14.25 10.17
N THR A 291 -7.86 -14.79 9.32
CA THR A 291 -6.68 -15.59 9.66
C THR A 291 -5.44 -15.01 8.99
N GLY A 292 -4.26 -15.61 9.18
CA GLY A 292 -3.07 -15.17 8.45
C GLY A 292 -3.28 -15.25 6.93
N TRP A 293 -2.66 -14.33 6.18
CA TRP A 293 -2.93 -14.16 4.75
C TRP A 293 -2.74 -15.43 3.92
N LYS A 294 -1.80 -16.30 4.28
CA LYS A 294 -1.59 -17.60 3.59
C LYS A 294 -2.80 -18.53 3.63
N MET A 295 -3.66 -18.37 4.64
CA MET A 295 -4.90 -19.13 4.77
C MET A 295 -6.09 -18.37 4.19
N ALA A 296 -6.07 -17.05 4.24
CA ALA A 296 -7.16 -16.20 3.79
C ALA A 296 -7.13 -15.86 2.29
N ASP A 297 -5.99 -16.01 1.63
CA ASP A 297 -5.71 -15.63 0.24
C ASP A 297 -6.69 -16.27 -0.78
N HIS A 298 -7.12 -17.51 -0.55
CA HIS A 298 -8.09 -18.19 -1.39
C HIS A 298 -9.54 -18.04 -0.89
N VAL A 299 -9.77 -17.51 0.30
CA VAL A 299 -11.11 -17.31 0.89
C VAL A 299 -11.78 -16.06 0.33
N VAL A 300 -11.02 -14.96 0.24
CA VAL A 300 -11.50 -13.69 -0.31
C VAL A 300 -10.60 -13.31 -1.49
N VAL A 301 -11.16 -13.32 -2.68
CA VAL A 301 -10.40 -13.14 -3.92
C VAL A 301 -10.69 -11.77 -4.53
N HIS A 302 -9.63 -11.00 -4.76
CA HIS A 302 -9.67 -9.76 -5.51
C HIS A 302 -9.39 -10.01 -6.99
N ILE A 303 -10.23 -9.48 -7.87
CA ILE A 303 -9.96 -9.37 -9.30
C ILE A 303 -9.47 -7.95 -9.56
N PRO A 304 -8.16 -7.73 -9.80
CA PRO A 304 -7.60 -6.38 -9.93
C PRO A 304 -7.91 -5.76 -11.30
N GLN A 305 -9.19 -5.68 -11.62
CA GLN A 305 -9.75 -5.11 -12.84
C GLN A 305 -11.02 -4.33 -12.51
N VAL A 306 -11.30 -3.28 -13.30
CA VAL A 306 -12.55 -2.54 -13.16
C VAL A 306 -13.71 -3.39 -13.68
N LEU A 307 -14.48 -3.93 -12.76
CA LEU A 307 -15.60 -4.81 -13.05
C LEU A 307 -16.95 -4.08 -13.07
N VAL A 308 -17.05 -2.94 -12.40
CA VAL A 308 -18.30 -2.15 -12.34
C VAL A 308 -18.03 -0.68 -12.59
N HIS A 309 -18.90 -0.07 -13.37
CA HIS A 309 -18.97 1.36 -13.60
C HIS A 309 -20.15 1.95 -12.84
N THR A 310 -19.87 2.84 -11.89
CA THR A 310 -20.92 3.52 -11.09
C THR A 310 -21.19 4.94 -11.60
N LYS A 311 -22.24 5.58 -11.12
CA LYS A 311 -22.54 6.99 -11.41
C LYS A 311 -21.93 7.94 -10.39
N VAL A 312 -21.71 7.44 -9.17
CA VAL A 312 -21.11 8.13 -8.03
C VAL A 312 -20.18 7.13 -7.34
N SER A 313 -19.05 7.59 -6.83
CA SER A 313 -18.12 6.71 -6.09
C SER A 313 -18.83 6.06 -4.91
N SER A 314 -18.70 4.74 -4.78
CA SER A 314 -19.29 4.01 -3.66
C SER A 314 -18.60 4.34 -2.32
N TYR A 315 -17.35 4.82 -2.35
CA TYR A 315 -16.64 5.30 -1.16
C TYR A 315 -17.43 6.38 -0.40
N GLU A 316 -18.07 7.31 -1.11
CA GLU A 316 -18.87 8.36 -0.47
C GLU A 316 -20.00 7.82 0.43
N HIS A 317 -20.52 6.64 0.09
CA HIS A 317 -21.50 5.92 0.92
C HIS A 317 -20.83 5.20 2.08
N TRP A 318 -19.73 4.49 1.83
CA TRP A 318 -19.10 3.59 2.81
C TRP A 318 -18.18 4.27 3.81
N LYS A 319 -17.65 5.45 3.54
CA LYS A 319 -16.67 6.14 4.39
C LYS A 319 -17.10 6.43 5.83
N ASN A 320 -18.41 6.41 6.10
CA ASN A 320 -18.95 6.65 7.43
C ASN A 320 -19.43 5.37 8.14
N LEU A 321 -19.36 4.22 7.45
CA LEU A 321 -19.73 2.91 7.99
C LEU A 321 -18.47 2.14 8.36
N HIS A 322 -18.39 1.67 9.58
CA HIS A 322 -17.29 0.87 10.11
C HIS A 322 -17.80 -0.18 11.08
N LEU A 323 -17.03 -1.24 11.24
CA LEU A 323 -17.32 -2.29 12.20
C LEU A 323 -16.50 -2.08 13.47
N SER A 324 -17.15 -2.17 14.63
CA SER A 324 -16.44 -2.14 15.91
C SER A 324 -15.93 -3.55 16.26
N ASP A 325 -14.67 -3.65 16.68
CA ASP A 325 -14.03 -4.88 17.16
C ASP A 325 -14.37 -5.18 18.64
N GLU A 326 -15.46 -4.64 19.18
CA GLU A 326 -15.78 -4.67 20.62
C GLU A 326 -15.79 -6.08 21.27
N ASN A 327 -15.91 -7.12 20.46
CA ASN A 327 -16.00 -8.51 20.97
C ASN A 327 -14.63 -9.20 21.15
N VAL A 328 -13.52 -8.62 20.71
CA VAL A 328 -12.21 -9.30 20.71
C VAL A 328 -11.41 -9.03 21.97
N THR A 329 -11.66 -7.92 22.67
CA THR A 329 -10.81 -7.44 23.77
C THR A 329 -11.29 -7.83 25.19
N ALA A 330 -12.51 -8.37 25.33
CA ALA A 330 -13.14 -8.55 26.65
C ALA A 330 -12.46 -9.59 27.58
N ASP A 331 -11.73 -10.56 27.05
CA ASP A 331 -11.15 -11.66 27.82
C ASP A 331 -9.60 -11.72 27.79
N ILE A 332 -8.93 -10.68 27.25
CA ILE A 332 -7.46 -10.70 27.15
C ILE A 332 -6.84 -10.30 28.50
N PRO A 333 -5.91 -11.08 29.06
CA PRO A 333 -5.14 -10.67 30.23
C PRO A 333 -4.42 -9.33 29.95
N VAL A 334 -4.33 -8.48 31.01
CA VAL A 334 -3.65 -7.18 30.89
C VAL A 334 -2.26 -7.37 30.25
N PRO A 335 -2.04 -6.89 29.00
CA PRO A 335 -0.81 -7.16 28.27
C PRO A 335 0.38 -6.42 28.90
N THR A 336 1.57 -6.98 28.72
CA THR A 336 2.82 -6.37 29.14
C THR A 336 3.61 -5.90 27.91
N VAL A 337 4.05 -4.63 27.90
CA VAL A 337 4.77 -4.02 26.78
C VAL A 337 6.14 -3.54 27.23
N SER A 338 7.19 -4.00 26.55
CA SER A 338 8.55 -3.49 26.69
C SER A 338 8.80 -2.38 25.66
N VAL A 339 8.96 -1.16 26.12
CA VAL A 339 9.23 0.02 25.28
C VAL A 339 10.74 0.16 25.13
N ILE A 340 11.26 -0.07 23.92
CA ILE A 340 12.67 -0.06 23.57
C ILE A 340 13.00 1.24 22.85
N ILE A 341 13.86 2.06 23.46
CA ILE A 341 14.21 3.40 22.94
C ILE A 341 15.72 3.46 22.68
N PRO A 342 16.18 3.33 21.42
CA PRO A 342 17.55 3.63 21.03
C PRO A 342 17.83 5.12 21.17
N SER A 343 18.97 5.51 21.76
CA SER A 343 19.31 6.93 21.93
C SER A 343 20.82 7.16 21.96
N LYS A 344 21.25 8.39 21.64
CA LYS A 344 22.64 8.84 21.80
C LYS A 344 22.74 10.35 21.85
N ASP A 345 23.38 10.88 22.92
CA ASP A 345 23.86 12.28 23.05
C ASP A 345 22.82 13.42 22.85
N HIS A 346 21.52 13.09 22.76
CA HIS A 346 20.43 14.05 22.62
C HIS A 346 19.42 13.94 23.77
N PRO A 347 19.83 14.17 25.06
CA PRO A 347 18.96 13.94 26.21
C PRO A 347 17.70 14.80 26.20
N ASP A 348 17.71 16.01 25.64
CA ASP A 348 16.54 16.89 25.60
C ASP A 348 15.45 16.35 24.66
N ILE A 349 15.84 15.67 23.58
CA ILE A 349 14.94 14.99 22.66
C ILE A 349 14.32 13.79 23.36
N LEU A 350 15.16 12.91 23.93
CA LEU A 350 14.70 11.76 24.72
C LEU A 350 13.75 12.18 25.86
N PHE A 351 14.02 13.31 26.54
CA PHE A 351 13.18 13.78 27.64
C PHE A 351 11.79 14.17 27.17
N ARG A 352 11.66 14.82 26.01
CA ARG A 352 10.37 15.13 25.39
C ARG A 352 9.57 13.86 25.12
N CYS A 353 10.19 12.85 24.51
CA CYS A 353 9.59 11.55 24.24
C CYS A 353 9.08 10.90 25.54
N LEU A 354 9.93 10.80 26.56
CA LEU A 354 9.58 10.20 27.85
C LEU A 354 8.49 10.98 28.59
N ASP A 355 8.55 12.31 28.59
CA ASP A 355 7.55 13.15 29.25
C ASP A 355 6.19 13.01 28.59
N SER A 356 6.11 13.08 27.26
CA SER A 356 4.87 12.89 26.52
C SER A 356 4.31 11.47 26.70
N PHE A 357 5.17 10.45 26.68
CA PHE A 357 4.76 9.07 26.94
C PHE A 357 4.13 8.91 28.33
N VAL A 358 4.81 9.38 29.37
CA VAL A 358 4.31 9.27 30.75
C VAL A 358 3.02 10.07 30.95
N ASP A 359 2.97 11.29 30.43
CA ASP A 359 1.78 12.16 30.51
C ASP A 359 0.57 11.48 29.88
N LYS A 360 0.68 11.06 28.64
CA LYS A 360 -0.44 10.50 27.86
C LYS A 360 -0.81 9.06 28.25
N THR A 361 0.13 8.28 28.77
CA THR A 361 -0.15 6.89 29.17
C THR A 361 -0.56 6.73 30.64
N SER A 362 -0.49 7.78 31.45
CA SER A 362 -0.76 7.69 32.91
C SER A 362 -2.14 7.13 33.26
N GLY A 363 -3.18 7.39 32.44
CA GLY A 363 -4.52 6.83 32.59
C GLY A 363 -4.68 5.36 32.21
N LEU A 364 -3.70 4.77 31.49
CA LEU A 364 -3.79 3.43 30.89
C LEU A 364 -3.12 2.32 31.71
N TRP A 365 -2.47 2.64 32.86
CA TRP A 365 -1.68 1.67 33.63
C TRP A 365 -2.47 0.49 34.18
N THR A 366 -3.79 0.61 34.27
CA THR A 366 -4.66 -0.50 34.67
C THR A 366 -4.96 -1.45 33.50
N LYS A 367 -4.85 -0.95 32.27
CA LYS A 367 -5.17 -1.67 31.04
C LYS A 367 -3.93 -2.27 30.35
N VAL A 368 -2.75 -1.61 30.49
CA VAL A 368 -1.47 -2.06 29.91
C VAL A 368 -0.35 -1.84 30.91
N LYS A 369 0.49 -2.85 31.13
CA LYS A 369 1.71 -2.72 31.95
C LYS A 369 2.90 -2.44 31.05
N THR A 370 3.73 -1.46 31.40
CA THR A 370 4.90 -1.10 30.60
C THR A 370 6.19 -1.18 31.39
N GLU A 371 7.28 -1.55 30.71
CA GLU A 371 8.66 -1.34 31.15
C GLU A 371 9.42 -0.53 30.08
N PHE A 372 10.44 0.23 30.49
CA PHE A 372 11.29 0.96 29.55
C PHE A 372 12.66 0.32 29.45
N ILE A 373 13.22 0.24 28.24
CA ILE A 373 14.56 -0.22 27.94
C ILE A 373 15.23 0.85 27.08
N ILE A 374 16.02 1.70 27.70
CA ILE A 374 16.77 2.73 26.98
C ILE A 374 18.10 2.13 26.58
N VAL A 375 18.38 2.11 25.29
CA VAL A 375 19.61 1.57 24.70
C VAL A 375 20.48 2.74 24.26
N ASP A 376 21.47 3.10 25.08
CA ASP A 376 22.37 4.22 24.85
C ASP A 376 23.64 3.78 24.12
N ASN A 377 23.84 4.27 22.92
CA ASN A 377 24.97 3.97 22.05
C ASN A 377 26.19 4.88 22.28
N GLY A 378 26.56 5.10 23.54
CA GLY A 378 27.77 5.79 23.88
C GLY A 378 27.63 7.29 24.09
N SER A 379 26.58 7.73 24.75
CA SER A 379 26.44 9.13 25.20
C SER A 379 27.59 9.54 26.13
N SER A 380 27.90 10.83 26.08
CA SER A 380 28.90 11.45 26.95
C SER A 380 28.55 11.22 28.44
N LYS A 381 29.58 11.28 29.31
CA LYS A 381 29.36 11.12 30.76
C LYS A 381 28.37 12.16 31.32
N GLU A 382 28.37 13.38 30.81
CA GLU A 382 27.47 14.45 31.21
C GLU A 382 26.02 14.07 30.83
N ASN A 383 25.77 13.66 29.56
CA ASN A 383 24.45 13.27 29.07
C ASN A 383 23.91 12.02 29.78
N LYS A 384 24.77 11.03 30.04
CA LYS A 384 24.41 9.86 30.87
C LYS A 384 23.87 10.28 32.27
N ASN A 385 24.57 11.22 32.92
CA ASN A 385 24.14 11.71 34.24
C ASN A 385 22.79 12.46 34.14
N ARG A 386 22.58 13.24 33.08
CA ARG A 386 21.29 13.91 32.82
C ARG A 386 20.16 12.90 32.62
N ILE A 387 20.39 11.88 31.77
CA ILE A 387 19.42 10.80 31.54
C ILE A 387 19.08 10.09 32.84
N GLY A 388 20.10 9.65 33.60
CA GLY A 388 19.89 8.97 34.89
C GLY A 388 19.10 9.80 35.89
N LYS A 389 19.34 11.12 35.95
CA LYS A 389 18.59 12.02 36.82
C LYS A 389 17.13 12.13 36.37
N LYS A 390 16.88 12.29 35.05
CA LYS A 390 15.53 12.39 34.49
C LYS A 390 14.70 11.13 34.78
N LEU A 391 15.30 9.92 34.64
CA LEU A 391 14.63 8.68 34.95
C LEU A 391 14.23 8.58 36.42
N GLN A 392 15.07 9.06 37.33
CA GLN A 392 14.74 9.14 38.76
C GLN A 392 13.58 10.13 39.04
N GLU A 393 13.58 11.29 38.38
CA GLU A 393 12.52 12.29 38.48
C GLU A 393 11.17 11.74 38.02
N LEU A 394 11.15 10.92 36.98
CA LEU A 394 9.95 10.24 36.50
C LEU A 394 9.49 9.09 37.40
N GLY A 395 10.18 8.81 38.51
CA GLY A 395 9.89 7.72 39.42
C GLY A 395 10.23 6.36 38.85
N ILE A 396 11.06 6.33 37.85
CA ILE A 396 11.52 5.14 37.13
C ILE A 396 12.74 4.59 37.87
N SER A 397 12.62 3.40 38.50
CA SER A 397 13.70 2.78 39.25
C SER A 397 14.71 2.15 38.31
N LEU A 398 15.98 2.59 38.35
CA LEU A 398 17.06 1.95 37.61
C LEU A 398 17.45 0.62 38.28
N GLU A 399 17.27 -0.50 37.61
CA GLU A 399 17.86 -1.77 38.06
C GLU A 399 19.41 -1.65 38.01
N LYS A 400 20.05 -1.58 39.16
CA LYS A 400 21.49 -1.85 39.28
C LYS A 400 21.69 -3.33 39.05
N LYS A 401 22.46 -3.76 38.05
CA LYS A 401 23.04 -5.10 38.01
C LYS A 401 23.92 -5.26 39.26
N GLN A 402 23.31 -5.75 40.37
CA GLN A 402 24.08 -6.19 41.52
C GLN A 402 24.68 -7.54 41.18
N ASN A 403 26.03 -7.59 41.22
CA ASN A 403 26.75 -8.86 41.41
C ASN A 403 26.05 -9.63 42.53
N GLN A 404 25.58 -10.83 42.21
CA GLN A 404 25.06 -11.75 43.21
C GLN A 404 26.07 -11.92 44.33
N LYS A 405 25.84 -11.29 45.47
CA LYS A 405 26.00 -11.83 46.81
C LYS A 405 25.73 -10.74 47.85
N GLN A 406 24.78 -11.08 48.71
CA GLN A 406 24.53 -10.59 50.06
C GLN A 406 23.54 -9.46 50.32
N HIS A 407 22.53 -9.90 51.04
CA HIS A 407 21.75 -9.31 52.12
C HIS A 407 20.45 -8.57 51.72
N GLN A 408 19.37 -9.30 52.08
CA GLN A 408 18.08 -8.75 52.49
C GLN A 408 18.30 -7.78 53.68
N GLU A 409 17.75 -6.57 53.53
CA GLU A 409 17.08 -5.88 54.65
C GLU A 409 16.41 -4.59 54.11
N GLN A 410 15.13 -4.62 54.24
CA GLN A 410 14.09 -3.63 54.48
C GLN A 410 14.48 -2.14 54.45
N ASN A 411 13.82 -1.40 53.54
CA ASN A 411 13.13 -0.16 53.94
C ASN A 411 11.95 0.08 52.97
N GLN A 412 10.78 -0.38 53.42
CA GLN A 412 9.50 0.02 52.87
C GLN A 412 9.20 1.47 53.34
N ILE A 413 9.22 2.42 52.41
CA ILE A 413 8.45 3.63 52.55
C ILE A 413 7.24 3.47 51.64
N LYS A 414 6.11 3.14 52.27
CA LYS A 414 4.81 3.09 51.64
C LYS A 414 4.29 4.51 51.55
N ASP A 415 4.25 5.05 50.36
CA ASP A 415 3.37 6.15 50.00
C ASP A 415 2.21 5.57 49.18
N PRO A 416 0.95 5.59 49.72
CA PRO A 416 -0.18 4.89 49.05
C PRO A 416 -0.72 5.57 47.81
N GLU A 417 -0.28 6.78 47.46
CA GLU A 417 -0.83 7.56 46.35
C GLU A 417 0.04 7.58 45.07
N GLN A 418 1.18 6.87 45.07
CA GLN A 418 2.05 6.76 43.90
C GLN A 418 2.17 5.33 43.37
N ASN A 419 1.05 4.69 43.14
CA ASN A 419 1.08 3.40 42.41
C ASN A 419 1.26 3.67 40.90
N ARG A 420 2.43 4.21 40.52
CA ARG A 420 2.86 4.24 39.12
C ARG A 420 3.31 2.84 38.74
N ASN A 421 2.49 2.17 37.92
CA ASN A 421 2.75 0.82 37.43
C ASN A 421 3.87 0.78 36.35
N ILE A 422 4.85 1.67 36.37
CA ILE A 422 6.08 1.58 35.61
C ILE A 422 7.07 0.77 36.45
N ASN A 423 7.03 -0.54 36.29
CA ASN A 423 7.96 -1.42 36.99
C ASN A 423 9.15 -1.71 36.05
N ASN A 424 10.35 -1.43 36.53
CA ASN A 424 11.64 -1.84 35.98
C ASN A 424 12.07 -1.14 34.68
N THR A 425 12.68 0.05 34.80
CA THR A 425 13.41 0.65 33.67
C THR A 425 14.84 0.11 33.66
N ARG A 426 15.28 -0.33 32.48
CA ARG A 426 16.65 -0.75 32.21
C ARG A 426 17.34 0.30 31.36
N TYR A 427 18.55 0.67 31.76
CA TYR A 427 19.42 1.53 31.01
C TYR A 427 20.64 0.73 30.56
N LEU A 428 20.69 0.44 29.24
CA LEU A 428 21.73 -0.31 28.58
C LEU A 428 22.71 0.67 27.94
N TYR A 429 23.99 0.58 28.27
CA TYR A 429 25.01 1.48 27.74
C TYR A 429 26.16 0.70 27.11
N LYS A 430 26.49 1.04 25.86
CA LYS A 430 27.66 0.53 25.19
C LYS A 430 28.08 1.50 24.09
N GLU A 431 29.39 1.88 24.11
CA GLU A 431 29.93 2.70 23.03
C GLU A 431 30.21 1.82 21.81
N LEU A 432 29.49 2.05 20.73
CA LEU A 432 29.53 1.28 19.49
C LEU A 432 29.40 2.19 18.27
N SER A 433 29.80 1.68 17.09
CA SER A 433 29.37 2.23 15.83
C SER A 433 27.84 2.17 15.74
N PHE A 434 27.24 3.22 15.15
CA PHE A 434 25.78 3.26 15.05
C PHE A 434 25.24 2.09 14.22
N ASN A 435 24.34 1.33 14.83
CA ASN A 435 23.58 0.27 14.20
C ASN A 435 22.23 0.16 14.92
N PHE A 436 21.18 0.68 14.29
CA PHE A 436 19.83 0.70 14.84
C PHE A 436 19.32 -0.70 15.13
N SER A 437 19.49 -1.62 14.17
CA SER A 437 19.07 -3.02 14.29
C SER A 437 19.70 -3.71 15.51
N TYR A 438 21.01 -3.53 15.71
CA TYR A 438 21.71 -4.08 16.88
C TYR A 438 21.16 -3.50 18.19
N MET A 439 20.92 -2.19 18.24
CA MET A 439 20.39 -1.54 19.44
C MET A 439 19.00 -2.07 19.79
N CYS A 440 18.11 -2.20 18.81
CA CYS A 440 16.77 -2.75 18.98
C CYS A 440 16.80 -4.22 19.39
N ASN A 441 17.62 -5.05 18.76
CA ASN A 441 17.80 -6.46 19.13
C ASN A 441 18.34 -6.62 20.56
N TRP A 442 19.29 -5.79 20.96
CA TRP A 442 19.82 -5.81 22.32
C TRP A 442 18.74 -5.44 23.33
N GLY A 443 17.95 -4.39 23.07
CA GLY A 443 16.79 -4.04 23.89
C GLY A 443 15.78 -5.18 23.99
N ALA A 444 15.43 -5.79 22.87
CA ALA A 444 14.47 -6.90 22.78
C ALA A 444 14.93 -8.14 23.58
N LYS A 445 16.22 -8.42 23.58
CA LYS A 445 16.81 -9.52 24.37
C LYS A 445 16.66 -9.32 25.88
N GLU A 446 16.72 -8.08 26.35
CA GLU A 446 16.56 -7.72 27.76
C GLU A 446 15.08 -7.55 28.16
N ALA A 447 14.17 -7.48 27.20
CA ALA A 447 12.74 -7.26 27.38
C ALA A 447 12.04 -8.43 28.10
N GLN A 448 11.09 -8.11 28.99
CA GLN A 448 10.28 -9.09 29.73
C GLN A 448 8.80 -9.06 29.33
N GLY A 449 8.38 -8.03 28.56
CA GLY A 449 7.01 -7.89 28.10
C GLY A 449 6.63 -8.92 27.04
N ASP A 450 5.34 -9.17 26.91
CA ASP A 450 4.75 -10.03 25.88
C ASP A 450 4.82 -9.37 24.51
N TYR A 451 4.83 -8.05 24.48
CA TYR A 451 4.94 -7.22 23.30
C TYR A 451 6.15 -6.30 23.39
N LEU A 452 6.76 -6.04 22.24
CA LEU A 452 7.89 -5.13 22.06
C LEU A 452 7.41 -3.90 21.29
N LEU A 453 7.57 -2.72 21.89
CA LEU A 453 7.35 -1.44 21.22
C LEU A 453 8.71 -0.80 20.94
N PHE A 454 9.12 -0.77 19.70
CA PHE A 454 10.26 0.03 19.24
C PHE A 454 9.79 1.47 19.05
N LEU A 455 10.42 2.39 19.72
CA LEU A 455 10.06 3.81 19.72
C LEU A 455 11.33 4.66 19.58
N ASN A 456 11.39 5.52 18.58
CA ASN A 456 12.51 6.46 18.47
C ASN A 456 12.51 7.48 19.61
N ASP A 457 13.69 7.98 19.98
CA ASP A 457 13.84 8.97 21.05
C ASP A 457 13.34 10.37 20.67
N ASP A 458 13.02 10.61 19.40
CA ASP A 458 12.48 11.87 18.85
C ASP A 458 10.97 11.81 18.53
N MET A 459 10.25 10.87 19.16
CA MET A 459 8.80 10.79 19.08
C MET A 459 8.13 11.67 20.16
N GLU A 460 6.93 12.18 19.83
CA GLU A 460 6.09 12.90 20.78
C GLU A 460 4.67 12.33 20.74
N ILE A 461 4.18 11.87 21.89
CA ILE A 461 2.86 11.27 22.04
C ILE A 461 1.83 12.38 22.23
N VAL A 462 0.74 12.31 21.47
CA VAL A 462 -0.30 13.34 21.46
C VAL A 462 -1.59 12.85 22.10
N ASP A 463 -2.03 11.65 21.78
CA ASP A 463 -3.30 11.08 22.22
C ASP A 463 -3.15 10.21 23.47
N ALA A 464 -4.14 10.26 24.37
CA ALA A 464 -4.12 9.48 25.59
C ALA A 464 -4.36 7.98 25.38
N ASP A 465 -5.13 7.61 24.36
CA ASP A 465 -5.51 6.22 24.09
C ASP A 465 -4.57 5.51 23.12
N TRP A 466 -3.55 6.19 22.65
CA TRP A 466 -2.65 5.72 21.60
C TRP A 466 -2.13 4.27 21.77
N LEU A 467 -1.70 3.90 22.99
CA LEU A 467 -1.13 2.58 23.24
C LEU A 467 -2.22 1.49 23.25
N ILE A 468 -3.41 1.80 23.75
CA ILE A 468 -4.56 0.90 23.70
C ILE A 468 -4.96 0.65 22.26
N LEU A 469 -5.06 1.71 21.47
CA LEU A 469 -5.39 1.61 20.05
C LEU A 469 -4.40 0.72 19.28
N LEU A 470 -3.09 0.83 19.54
CA LEU A 470 -2.11 -0.08 18.97
C LEU A 470 -2.30 -1.53 19.45
N MET A 471 -2.57 -1.70 20.75
CA MET A 471 -2.76 -3.02 21.36
C MET A 471 -4.01 -3.74 20.85
N GLU A 472 -5.12 -3.05 20.59
CA GLU A 472 -6.33 -3.63 20.01
C GLU A 472 -6.05 -4.43 18.73
N LYS A 473 -5.11 -3.97 17.92
CA LYS A 473 -4.70 -4.67 16.71
C LYS A 473 -3.61 -5.72 16.98
N ALA A 474 -2.62 -5.40 17.81
CA ALA A 474 -1.52 -6.30 18.08
C ALA A 474 -1.92 -7.62 18.79
N VAL A 475 -3.09 -7.66 19.46
CA VAL A 475 -3.60 -8.88 20.13
C VAL A 475 -4.25 -9.85 19.15
N LEU A 476 -4.66 -9.40 17.96
CA LEU A 476 -5.28 -10.25 16.95
C LEU A 476 -4.31 -11.32 16.46
N PRO A 477 -4.74 -12.57 16.32
CA PRO A 477 -3.83 -13.69 16.05
C PRO A 477 -3.18 -13.63 14.67
N TYR A 478 -3.78 -12.93 13.73
CA TYR A 478 -3.30 -12.78 12.35
C TYR A 478 -2.46 -11.49 12.14
N VAL A 479 -2.39 -10.62 13.14
CA VAL A 479 -1.61 -9.37 13.08
C VAL A 479 -0.20 -9.58 13.57
N GLY A 480 0.76 -9.05 12.83
CA GLY A 480 2.19 -9.07 13.12
C GLY A 480 2.68 -7.78 13.74
N ALA A 481 3.10 -6.83 12.92
CA ALA A 481 3.52 -5.50 13.37
C ALA A 481 2.38 -4.49 13.28
N VAL A 482 2.33 -3.57 14.26
CA VAL A 482 1.36 -2.46 14.28
C VAL A 482 2.11 -1.15 14.43
N GLY A 483 1.80 -0.17 13.57
CA GLY A 483 2.34 1.19 13.63
C GLY A 483 1.25 2.24 13.67
N ALA A 484 1.64 3.49 13.92
CA ALA A 484 0.77 4.66 13.88
C ALA A 484 1.14 5.57 12.71
N LYS A 485 0.19 6.41 12.28
CA LYS A 485 0.49 7.54 11.41
C LYS A 485 1.43 8.52 12.10
N LEU A 486 2.41 9.05 11.36
CA LEU A 486 3.32 10.06 11.86
C LEU A 486 3.12 11.38 11.12
N LEU A 487 3.05 12.46 11.87
CA LEU A 487 3.00 13.82 11.34
C LEU A 487 4.30 14.58 11.67
N TYR A 488 4.64 15.54 10.83
CA TYR A 488 5.67 16.51 11.17
C TYR A 488 5.21 17.38 12.35
N PRO A 489 6.10 17.70 13.33
CA PRO A 489 5.72 18.39 14.55
C PRO A 489 5.00 19.71 14.32
N ASP A 490 3.96 19.95 15.10
CA ASP A 490 3.14 21.17 15.05
C ASP A 490 2.50 21.48 13.69
N THR A 491 2.32 20.45 12.85
CA THR A 491 1.68 20.56 11.54
C THR A 491 0.62 19.50 11.34
N ASP A 492 -0.14 19.61 10.25
CA ASP A 492 -1.03 18.58 9.72
C ASP A 492 -0.41 17.87 8.50
N ILE A 493 0.91 17.93 8.36
CA ILE A 493 1.63 17.32 7.23
C ILE A 493 2.01 15.89 7.60
N ILE A 494 1.58 14.95 6.77
CA ILE A 494 1.87 13.52 6.92
C ILE A 494 3.36 13.28 6.65
N GLN A 495 4.00 12.54 7.53
CA GLN A 495 5.34 12.02 7.36
C GLN A 495 5.31 10.54 6.99
N HIS A 496 4.42 9.77 7.61
CA HIS A 496 4.25 8.35 7.41
C HIS A 496 2.78 7.95 7.61
N ALA A 497 2.24 7.17 6.67
CA ALA A 497 0.91 6.56 6.75
C ALA A 497 0.95 5.09 6.23
N GLY A 498 2.06 4.40 6.47
CA GLY A 498 2.36 3.05 5.97
C GLY A 498 3.47 3.03 4.92
N ILE A 499 4.05 1.85 4.69
CA ILE A 499 5.10 1.62 3.71
C ILE A 499 4.55 0.77 2.57
N THR A 500 4.63 1.33 1.36
CA THR A 500 4.26 0.66 0.11
C THR A 500 5.51 0.10 -0.56
N ASN A 501 5.44 -1.12 -1.06
CA ASN A 501 6.55 -1.77 -1.75
C ASN A 501 6.52 -1.54 -3.25
N LEU A 502 7.09 -0.44 -3.69
CA LEU A 502 7.25 -0.18 -5.12
C LEU A 502 8.45 -0.97 -5.68
N ARG A 503 8.43 -1.29 -6.97
CA ARG A 503 9.55 -1.96 -7.64
C ARG A 503 10.87 -1.18 -7.55
N VAL A 504 10.79 0.13 -7.49
CA VAL A 504 11.96 1.03 -7.34
C VAL A 504 12.47 1.11 -5.91
N GLY A 505 11.71 0.66 -4.94
CA GLY A 505 12.03 0.62 -3.50
C GLY A 505 10.80 0.82 -2.62
N PRO A 506 10.92 0.49 -1.32
CA PRO A 506 9.89 0.85 -0.34
C PRO A 506 9.71 2.37 -0.27
N ALA A 507 8.48 2.83 -0.18
CA ALA A 507 8.13 4.25 -0.20
C ALA A 507 7.06 4.59 0.85
N HIS A 508 7.14 5.80 1.39
CA HIS A 508 6.08 6.38 2.22
C HIS A 508 5.11 7.12 1.30
N LYS A 509 3.99 6.50 0.95
CA LYS A 509 2.92 7.19 0.25
C LYS A 509 2.23 8.19 1.19
N LEU A 510 1.65 9.23 0.62
CA LEU A 510 1.05 10.38 1.31
C LEU A 510 2.04 11.24 2.11
N GLN A 511 3.36 10.97 2.04
CA GLN A 511 4.35 11.85 2.64
C GLN A 511 4.22 13.27 2.05
N PHE A 512 4.21 14.28 2.90
CA PHE A 512 3.99 15.70 2.61
C PHE A 512 2.55 16.09 2.23
N ALA A 513 1.58 15.17 2.22
CA ALA A 513 0.18 15.49 2.08
C ALA A 513 -0.41 16.10 3.36
N HIS A 514 -1.51 16.85 3.23
CA HIS A 514 -2.22 17.42 4.37
C HIS A 514 -3.18 16.42 4.99
N ASP A 515 -3.00 16.06 6.25
CA ASP A 515 -3.83 15.05 6.92
C ASP A 515 -5.31 15.47 7.07
N LYS A 516 -5.64 16.76 7.01
CA LYS A 516 -7.03 17.23 7.06
C LYS A 516 -7.84 16.90 5.81
N GLU A 517 -7.17 16.66 4.69
CA GLU A 517 -7.80 16.26 3.44
C GLU A 517 -7.96 14.74 3.39
N ASP A 518 -8.98 14.24 2.69
CA ASP A 518 -9.12 12.83 2.41
C ASP A 518 -8.29 12.46 1.16
N HIS A 519 -7.41 11.49 1.33
CA HIS A 519 -6.54 11.02 0.26
C HIS A 519 -6.95 9.61 -0.18
N TYR A 520 -7.12 9.45 -1.48
CA TYR A 520 -7.38 8.20 -2.17
C TYR A 520 -8.31 7.26 -1.38
N PHE A 521 -9.57 7.64 -1.29
CA PHE A 521 -10.60 6.83 -0.63
C PHE A 521 -10.26 6.51 0.83
N GLY A 522 -9.77 7.49 1.57
CA GLY A 522 -9.54 7.40 3.01
C GLY A 522 -8.25 6.69 3.43
N GLN A 523 -7.24 6.58 2.57
CA GLN A 523 -5.97 5.93 2.92
C GLN A 523 -5.23 6.59 4.11
N ASN A 524 -5.50 7.85 4.41
CA ASN A 524 -5.00 8.52 5.62
C ASN A 524 -5.98 8.45 6.80
N ARG A 525 -7.04 7.66 6.71
CA ARG A 525 -8.06 7.46 7.75
C ARG A 525 -8.13 5.99 8.14
N GLY A 526 -8.72 5.71 9.32
CA GLY A 526 -8.98 4.34 9.75
C GLY A 526 -7.74 3.47 9.91
N VAL A 527 -7.90 2.18 9.75
CA VAL A 527 -6.86 1.18 9.94
C VAL A 527 -6.63 0.45 8.61
N HIS A 528 -5.38 0.27 8.23
CA HIS A 528 -5.03 -0.36 6.96
C HIS A 528 -3.99 -1.46 7.12
N ASP A 529 -4.18 -2.56 6.41
CA ASP A 529 -3.13 -3.55 6.20
C ASP A 529 -2.12 -3.01 5.19
N MET A 530 -0.83 -3.12 5.51
CA MET A 530 0.27 -2.62 4.70
C MET A 530 1.43 -3.61 4.72
N LEU A 531 2.31 -3.60 3.72
CA LEU A 531 3.50 -4.45 3.76
C LEU A 531 4.49 -4.03 4.85
N GLY A 532 4.48 -2.77 5.27
CA GLY A 532 5.35 -2.36 6.35
C GLY A 532 4.90 -1.11 7.10
N VAL A 533 5.38 -1.01 8.33
CA VAL A 533 5.25 0.14 9.23
C VAL A 533 6.64 0.60 9.64
N THR A 534 6.79 1.88 9.98
CA THR A 534 8.10 2.43 10.31
C THR A 534 8.60 2.00 11.69
N GLY A 535 9.88 1.71 11.81
CA GLY A 535 10.56 1.43 13.08
C GLY A 535 10.57 2.60 14.07
N ALA A 536 10.16 3.80 13.67
CA ALA A 536 10.02 4.94 14.57
C ALA A 536 8.93 4.72 15.64
N CYS A 537 7.86 3.97 15.30
CA CYS A 537 6.83 3.48 16.23
C CYS A 537 6.30 2.14 15.70
N LEU A 538 6.84 1.02 16.20
CA LEU A 538 6.50 -0.32 15.78
C LEU A 538 6.25 -1.22 16.98
N LEU A 539 5.01 -1.70 17.11
CA LEU A 539 4.58 -2.66 18.13
C LEU A 539 4.48 -4.05 17.51
N VAL A 540 5.08 -5.05 18.14
CA VAL A 540 5.03 -6.45 17.67
C VAL A 540 4.99 -7.41 18.85
N LYS A 541 4.29 -8.54 18.71
CA LYS A 541 4.32 -9.61 19.70
C LYS A 541 5.72 -10.20 19.80
N LYS A 542 6.27 -10.31 21.02
CA LYS A 542 7.64 -10.79 21.25
C LYS A 542 7.90 -12.15 20.60
N THR A 543 6.94 -13.07 20.69
CA THR A 543 7.07 -14.40 20.07
C THR A 543 7.15 -14.37 18.55
N ILE A 544 6.48 -13.41 17.89
CA ILE A 544 6.59 -13.20 16.44
C ILE A 544 7.96 -12.62 16.11
N PHE A 545 8.41 -11.60 16.85
CA PHE A 545 9.72 -10.98 16.67
C PHE A 545 10.86 -12.01 16.81
N GLU A 546 10.79 -12.87 17.82
CA GLU A 546 11.78 -13.95 18.03
C GLU A 546 11.70 -15.00 16.91
N LYS A 547 10.48 -15.38 16.47
CA LYS A 547 10.26 -16.35 15.39
C LYS A 547 10.92 -15.91 14.08
N VAL A 548 10.83 -14.64 13.73
CA VAL A 548 11.42 -14.09 12.49
C VAL A 548 12.90 -13.69 12.65
N GLY A 549 13.49 -13.89 13.84
CA GLY A 549 14.90 -13.63 14.11
C GLY A 549 15.25 -12.15 14.37
N GLY A 550 14.26 -11.30 14.67
CA GLY A 550 14.43 -9.89 14.98
C GLY A 550 14.90 -9.03 13.79
N PHE A 551 15.51 -7.88 14.08
CA PHE A 551 16.10 -7.01 13.04
C PHE A 551 17.36 -7.62 12.45
N ASP A 552 17.58 -7.42 11.15
CA ASP A 552 18.82 -7.80 10.49
C ASP A 552 19.91 -6.75 10.74
N GLU A 553 20.94 -7.12 11.48
CA GLU A 553 22.03 -6.20 11.87
C GLU A 553 22.92 -5.78 10.70
N THR A 554 22.79 -6.41 9.53
CA THR A 554 23.44 -5.98 8.28
C THR A 554 22.78 -4.70 7.75
N LEU A 555 21.48 -4.50 8.01
CA LEU A 555 20.74 -3.28 7.74
C LEU A 555 20.86 -2.32 8.93
N ALA A 556 21.99 -1.61 8.98
CA ALA A 556 22.35 -0.81 10.15
C ALA A 556 21.52 0.49 10.29
N VAL A 557 20.98 1.02 9.20
CA VAL A 557 20.42 2.37 9.14
C VAL A 557 19.07 2.42 8.43
N ALA A 558 18.99 1.93 7.20
CA ALA A 558 17.77 2.00 6.39
C ALA A 558 17.19 0.59 6.15
N PHE A 559 15.89 0.53 5.85
CA PHE A 559 15.16 -0.69 5.50
C PHE A 559 15.18 -1.81 6.54
N ASN A 560 15.66 -1.57 7.74
CA ASN A 560 15.66 -2.55 8.83
C ASN A 560 14.25 -2.86 9.32
N ASP A 561 13.40 -1.86 9.43
CA ASP A 561 11.96 -1.97 9.72
C ASP A 561 11.20 -2.65 8.58
N VAL A 562 11.55 -2.32 7.34
CA VAL A 562 11.00 -2.96 6.15
C VAL A 562 11.34 -4.45 6.11
N ASP A 563 12.60 -4.81 6.32
CA ASP A 563 13.05 -6.21 6.41
C ASP A 563 12.30 -6.99 7.50
N LEU A 564 12.15 -6.38 8.68
CA LEU A 564 11.40 -7.00 9.77
C LEU A 564 9.93 -7.23 9.37
N CYS A 565 9.28 -6.22 8.80
CA CYS A 565 7.89 -6.32 8.34
C CYS A 565 7.72 -7.36 7.23
N TYR A 566 8.68 -7.45 6.29
CA TYR A 566 8.64 -8.45 5.21
C TYR A 566 8.79 -9.86 5.77
N LYS A 567 9.70 -10.11 6.71
CA LYS A 567 9.81 -11.41 7.39
C LYS A 567 8.53 -11.80 8.13
N ILE A 568 7.88 -10.83 8.79
CA ILE A 568 6.61 -11.04 9.48
C ILE A 568 5.51 -11.41 8.47
N TYR A 569 5.44 -10.68 7.33
CA TYR A 569 4.49 -10.98 6.26
C TYR A 569 4.77 -12.35 5.63
N GLU A 570 6.01 -12.68 5.32
CA GLU A 570 6.41 -13.99 4.78
C GLU A 570 6.07 -15.16 5.72
N GLU A 571 5.98 -14.93 7.03
CA GLU A 571 5.49 -15.92 8.01
C GLU A 571 3.95 -16.08 8.01
N GLY A 572 3.23 -15.21 7.31
CA GLY A 572 1.78 -15.30 7.11
C GLY A 572 0.96 -14.29 7.92
N TYR A 573 1.59 -13.33 8.58
CA TYR A 573 0.92 -12.27 9.34
C TYR A 573 0.68 -11.03 8.48
N TYR A 574 -0.35 -10.25 8.82
CA TYR A 574 -0.55 -8.89 8.31
C TYR A 574 0.21 -7.87 9.16
N ASN A 575 0.76 -6.83 8.54
CA ASN A 575 1.23 -5.65 9.25
C ASN A 575 0.19 -4.54 9.09
N VAL A 576 -0.05 -3.79 10.15
CA VAL A 576 -1.19 -2.87 10.26
C VAL A 576 -0.71 -1.46 10.60
N VAL A 577 -1.20 -0.46 9.89
CA VAL A 577 -1.02 0.95 10.24
C VAL A 577 -2.35 1.54 10.74
N ARG A 578 -2.32 2.19 11.90
CA ARG A 578 -3.43 2.95 12.47
C ARG A 578 -3.37 4.39 11.98
N ASN A 579 -4.09 4.70 10.88
CA ASN A 579 -4.18 6.06 10.36
C ASN A 579 -5.29 6.90 11.03
N ASP A 580 -6.05 6.30 11.93
CA ASP A 580 -6.97 6.96 12.87
C ASP A 580 -6.25 7.49 14.14
N LEU A 581 -4.98 7.14 14.32
CA LEU A 581 -4.10 7.57 15.40
C LEU A 581 -2.86 8.24 14.81
N PHE A 582 -2.38 9.33 15.39
CA PHE A 582 -1.11 9.92 14.97
C PHE A 582 -0.20 10.29 16.16
N LEU A 583 1.11 10.31 15.87
CA LEU A 583 2.17 10.83 16.73
C LEU A 583 2.98 11.88 15.97
N PHE A 584 3.61 12.80 16.68
CA PHE A 584 4.62 13.68 16.06
C PHE A 584 5.99 13.00 16.06
N HIS A 585 6.72 13.13 14.93
CA HIS A 585 8.07 12.62 14.79
C HIS A 585 9.01 13.76 14.38
N HIS A 586 9.91 14.13 15.28
CA HIS A 586 10.86 15.23 15.14
C HIS A 586 12.09 14.82 14.31
N GLU A 587 11.85 14.24 13.14
CA GLU A 587 12.85 13.61 12.26
C GLU A 587 14.11 14.44 12.04
N SER A 588 15.25 13.75 11.91
CA SER A 588 16.55 14.31 11.47
C SER A 588 17.26 15.26 12.43
N LEU A 589 16.77 15.43 13.67
CA LEU A 589 17.46 16.26 14.65
C LEU A 589 18.80 15.67 15.09
N SER A 590 18.94 14.34 15.02
CA SER A 590 20.13 13.62 15.49
C SER A 590 21.06 13.16 14.36
N ARG A 591 20.56 12.83 13.17
CA ARG A 591 21.30 12.10 12.12
C ARG A 591 21.55 12.90 10.83
N GLY A 592 20.77 13.94 10.53
CA GLY A 592 20.77 14.63 9.24
C GLY A 592 20.15 13.79 8.10
N LYS A 593 19.92 14.39 6.93
CA LYS A 593 19.25 13.75 5.79
C LYS A 593 20.15 12.78 5.03
N ASP A 594 19.65 11.65 4.57
CA ASP A 594 20.42 10.65 3.80
C ASP A 594 20.88 11.16 2.42
N GLY A 595 20.21 12.17 1.86
CA GLY A 595 20.61 12.81 0.59
C GLY A 595 21.82 13.75 0.66
N GLU A 596 22.37 14.01 1.85
CA GLU A 596 23.40 15.06 2.05
C GLU A 596 24.82 14.66 1.60
N SER A 597 25.12 13.37 1.41
CA SER A 597 26.43 12.92 0.95
C SER A 597 26.35 11.72 0.03
N GLU A 598 27.28 11.62 -0.91
CA GLU A 598 27.42 10.48 -1.82
C GLU A 598 27.58 9.15 -1.08
N GLU A 599 28.30 9.16 0.05
CA GLU A 599 28.51 7.96 0.88
C GLU A 599 27.21 7.44 1.48
N LYS A 600 26.35 8.33 1.99
CA LYS A 600 25.03 7.99 2.52
C LYS A 600 24.11 7.44 1.43
N GLN A 601 24.12 8.03 0.23
CA GLN A 601 23.34 7.55 -0.91
C GLN A 601 23.79 6.16 -1.38
N LEU A 602 25.09 5.92 -1.48
CA LEU A 602 25.64 4.61 -1.86
C LEU A 602 25.34 3.53 -0.80
N ARG A 603 25.30 3.89 0.48
CA ARG A 603 24.87 2.99 1.55
C ARG A 603 23.40 2.64 1.36
N LEU A 604 22.53 3.63 1.19
CA LEU A 604 21.09 3.43 0.98
C LEU A 604 20.81 2.48 -0.20
N LEU A 605 21.51 2.66 -1.31
CA LEU A 605 21.38 1.78 -2.48
C LEU A 605 21.83 0.35 -2.16
N ARG A 606 22.93 0.17 -1.42
CA ARG A 606 23.41 -1.17 -1.04
C ARG A 606 22.47 -1.87 -0.06
N GLU A 607 21.92 -1.16 0.93
CA GLU A 607 20.96 -1.70 1.87
C GLU A 607 19.64 -2.08 1.15
N LYS A 608 19.18 -1.28 0.17
CA LYS A 608 18.03 -1.62 -0.68
C LYS A 608 18.28 -2.87 -1.53
N ASP A 609 19.43 -2.95 -2.18
CA ASP A 609 19.79 -4.12 -2.99
C ASP A 609 19.83 -5.40 -2.13
N TYR A 610 20.40 -5.30 -0.92
CA TYR A 610 20.43 -6.40 0.03
C TYR A 610 19.03 -6.82 0.48
N LEU A 611 18.14 -5.86 0.77
CA LEU A 611 16.73 -6.13 1.10
C LEU A 611 16.06 -7.00 0.02
N TYR A 612 16.15 -6.60 -1.25
CA TYR A 612 15.52 -7.35 -2.34
C TYR A 612 16.25 -8.63 -2.74
N GLU A 613 17.54 -8.75 -2.47
CA GLU A 613 18.23 -10.03 -2.57
C GLU A 613 17.69 -11.06 -1.57
N LYS A 614 17.26 -10.60 -0.42
CA LYS A 614 16.67 -11.41 0.65
C LYS A 614 15.21 -11.75 0.41
N HIS A 615 14.41 -10.77 -0.03
CA HIS A 615 12.96 -10.85 -0.21
C HIS A 615 12.57 -10.81 -1.70
N GLN A 616 13.09 -11.76 -2.50
CA GLN A 616 12.89 -11.77 -3.95
C GLN A 616 11.43 -11.96 -4.38
N ASP A 617 10.65 -12.70 -3.59
CA ASP A 617 9.24 -12.96 -3.88
C ASP A 617 8.35 -11.71 -3.72
N LEU A 618 8.82 -10.76 -2.90
CA LEU A 618 8.18 -9.46 -2.70
C LEU A 618 8.69 -8.37 -3.66
N TYR A 619 9.70 -8.65 -4.49
CA TYR A 619 10.25 -7.64 -5.38
C TYR A 619 9.20 -7.07 -6.34
N GLY A 620 8.86 -5.79 -6.15
CA GLY A 620 7.86 -5.07 -6.94
C GLY A 620 6.45 -5.62 -6.84
N LYS A 621 6.15 -6.36 -5.78
CA LYS A 621 4.82 -6.86 -5.46
C LYS A 621 4.36 -6.29 -4.14
N ASP A 622 3.17 -5.76 -4.12
CA ASP A 622 2.52 -5.26 -2.90
C ASP A 622 1.03 -5.59 -2.99
N PRO A 623 0.51 -6.52 -2.18
CA PRO A 623 -0.91 -6.89 -2.22
C PRO A 623 -1.84 -5.74 -1.78
N PHE A 624 -1.29 -4.76 -1.05
CA PHE A 624 -2.05 -3.61 -0.58
C PHE A 624 -1.92 -2.38 -1.49
N TYR A 625 -1.21 -2.52 -2.61
CA TYR A 625 -0.99 -1.44 -3.59
C TYR A 625 -1.26 -1.93 -5.01
N HIS A 626 -2.36 -1.48 -5.57
CA HIS A 626 -2.85 -1.96 -6.85
C HIS A 626 -1.86 -1.72 -8.01
N PRO A 627 -1.65 -2.70 -8.92
CA PRO A 627 -0.69 -2.59 -10.02
C PRO A 627 -0.99 -1.46 -11.03
N TYR A 628 -2.20 -0.93 -11.05
CA TYR A 628 -2.57 0.22 -11.88
C TYR A 628 -2.31 1.58 -11.22
N LEU A 629 -1.77 1.59 -10.00
CA LEU A 629 -1.27 2.80 -9.35
C LEU A 629 0.18 3.08 -9.74
N THR A 630 0.59 4.34 -9.62
CA THR A 630 1.92 4.80 -10.02
C THR A 630 3.04 4.15 -9.23
N THR A 631 4.11 3.74 -9.90
CA THR A 631 5.34 3.25 -9.28
C THR A 631 6.42 4.34 -9.14
N ASP A 632 6.07 5.60 -9.44
CA ASP A 632 6.97 6.73 -9.26
C ASP A 632 7.12 7.05 -7.76
N MET A 633 8.37 7.06 -7.26
CA MET A 633 8.66 7.40 -5.86
C MET A 633 8.46 8.89 -5.55
N LEU A 634 8.56 9.76 -6.55
CA LEU A 634 8.37 11.19 -6.37
C LEU A 634 6.90 11.59 -6.34
N GLU A 635 6.03 10.73 -6.90
CA GLU A 635 4.59 10.87 -6.77
C GLU A 635 4.13 10.25 -5.45
N THR A 636 3.87 11.09 -4.47
CA THR A 636 3.49 10.62 -3.13
C THR A 636 2.02 10.25 -3.01
N GLU A 637 1.17 10.71 -3.93
CA GLU A 637 -0.25 10.37 -3.96
C GLU A 637 -0.51 9.01 -4.63
N TYR A 638 -1.69 8.44 -4.36
CA TYR A 638 -2.19 7.23 -5.01
C TYR A 638 -2.82 7.60 -6.36
N THR A 639 -2.01 7.82 -7.37
CA THR A 639 -2.49 8.21 -8.69
C THR A 639 -2.45 7.04 -9.68
N PRO A 640 -3.41 6.94 -10.61
CA PRO A 640 -3.34 5.94 -11.68
C PRO A 640 -2.07 6.09 -12.51
N ALA A 641 -1.48 4.96 -12.91
CA ALA A 641 -0.16 4.89 -13.55
C ALA A 641 -0.08 5.39 -14.99
N PHE A 642 -1.14 5.97 -15.55
CA PHE A 642 -1.15 6.41 -16.96
C PHE A 642 -0.28 7.63 -17.27
N ARG A 643 0.19 8.36 -16.26
CA ARG A 643 0.95 9.60 -16.44
C ARG A 643 2.45 9.37 -16.52
N TYR A 644 2.98 8.42 -15.75
CA TYR A 644 4.41 8.27 -15.62
C TYR A 644 4.81 6.83 -15.29
N GLN A 645 5.37 6.12 -16.26
CA GLN A 645 5.80 4.72 -16.09
C GLN A 645 7.14 4.46 -16.76
N VAL A 646 7.87 3.47 -16.21
CA VAL A 646 8.99 2.83 -16.91
C VAL A 646 8.42 2.07 -18.12
N ASP A 647 8.75 2.53 -19.31
CA ASP A 647 8.28 1.95 -20.58
C ASP A 647 9.40 1.15 -21.24
N LEU A 648 9.45 -0.14 -20.96
CA LEU A 648 10.43 -1.03 -21.57
C LEU A 648 10.08 -1.43 -23.02
N SER A 649 8.89 -1.11 -23.52
CA SER A 649 8.50 -1.35 -24.91
C SER A 649 9.14 -0.38 -25.88
N MET A 650 9.69 0.75 -25.37
CA MET A 650 10.35 1.76 -26.20
C MET A 650 11.56 1.18 -26.99
N PRO A 651 11.87 1.74 -28.16
CA PRO A 651 12.99 1.27 -28.96
C PRO A 651 14.33 1.52 -28.28
N TRP A 652 15.31 0.70 -28.64
CA TRP A 652 16.69 0.89 -28.20
C TRP A 652 17.26 2.22 -28.72
N ALA A 653 17.91 2.96 -27.81
CA ALA A 653 18.52 4.24 -28.14
C ALA A 653 19.68 4.11 -29.14
N LYS A 654 19.84 5.12 -29.98
CA LYS A 654 21.01 5.29 -30.85
C LYS A 654 22.14 5.90 -30.04
N VAL A 655 23.32 5.28 -30.12
CA VAL A 655 24.53 5.72 -29.43
C VAL A 655 25.56 6.26 -30.44
N LYS A 656 26.23 7.33 -30.09
CA LYS A 656 27.25 7.97 -30.89
C LYS A 656 28.34 8.54 -30.00
N GLU A 657 29.60 8.31 -30.33
CA GLU A 657 30.68 9.03 -29.66
C GLU A 657 30.65 10.50 -30.08
N CYS A 658 30.70 11.41 -29.11
CA CYS A 658 30.54 12.84 -29.33
C CYS A 658 31.53 13.72 -28.54
N THR A 659 32.63 13.16 -28.10
CA THR A 659 33.66 13.84 -27.27
C THR A 659 34.01 15.24 -27.80
N GLN A 660 34.31 15.37 -29.08
CA GLN A 660 34.65 16.68 -29.69
C GLN A 660 33.49 17.68 -29.71
N GLU A 661 32.27 17.19 -29.94
CA GLU A 661 31.07 18.02 -29.96
C GLU A 661 30.74 18.58 -28.58
N VAL A 662 30.91 17.78 -27.53
CA VAL A 662 30.66 18.15 -26.14
C VAL A 662 31.74 19.13 -25.65
N LEU A 663 33.00 18.89 -25.98
CA LEU A 663 34.09 19.81 -25.64
C LEU A 663 33.95 21.21 -26.30
N ALA A 664 33.25 21.28 -27.45
CA ALA A 664 32.93 22.55 -28.11
C ALA A 664 31.65 23.21 -27.61
N ALA A 665 30.89 22.56 -26.71
CA ALA A 665 29.68 23.11 -26.08
C ALA A 665 30.05 23.96 -24.87
N ARG A 666 29.19 24.92 -24.57
CA ARG A 666 29.32 25.75 -23.34
C ARG A 666 28.78 24.97 -22.16
N GLU A 667 29.59 24.78 -21.13
CA GLU A 667 29.12 24.28 -19.85
C GLU A 667 28.28 25.36 -19.17
N ASP A 668 27.03 25.00 -18.75
CA ASP A 668 26.07 25.99 -18.29
C ASP A 668 25.11 25.36 -17.30
N GLU A 669 25.14 25.85 -16.06
CA GLU A 669 24.28 25.39 -14.96
C GLU A 669 22.78 25.70 -15.19
N CYS A 670 22.45 26.60 -16.12
CA CYS A 670 21.06 26.84 -16.52
C CYS A 670 20.44 25.64 -17.22
N LEU A 671 21.23 24.70 -17.75
CA LEU A 671 20.78 23.42 -18.24
C LEU A 671 20.59 22.45 -17.05
N VAL A 672 19.38 22.34 -16.56
CA VAL A 672 19.02 21.46 -15.45
C VAL A 672 18.96 20.00 -15.93
N ILE A 673 19.49 19.09 -15.10
CA ILE A 673 19.42 17.64 -15.30
C ILE A 673 18.91 17.02 -14.01
N GLY A 674 17.74 16.38 -14.07
CA GLY A 674 17.24 15.51 -13.03
C GLY A 674 17.33 14.05 -13.51
N MET A 675 18.08 13.23 -12.81
CA MET A 675 18.06 11.77 -12.98
C MET A 675 17.10 11.19 -11.97
N GLU A 676 16.18 10.34 -12.40
CA GLU A 676 15.20 9.69 -11.55
C GLU A 676 15.39 8.18 -11.54
N CYS A 677 15.81 7.64 -12.67
CA CYS A 677 16.05 6.21 -12.81
C CYS A 677 17.26 5.94 -13.69
N ALA A 678 18.19 5.12 -13.20
CA ALA A 678 19.28 4.56 -13.98
C ALA A 678 19.45 3.10 -13.50
N MET A 679 18.99 2.14 -14.31
CA MET A 679 18.86 0.76 -13.86
C MET A 679 19.27 -0.25 -14.91
N ASP A 680 19.75 -1.39 -14.45
CA ASP A 680 19.86 -2.61 -15.24
C ASP A 680 18.45 -3.21 -15.42
N ILE A 681 18.03 -3.44 -16.67
CA ILE A 681 16.67 -3.92 -17.00
C ILE A 681 16.43 -5.31 -16.43
N TYR A 682 17.42 -6.19 -16.49
CA TYR A 682 17.29 -7.55 -15.98
C TYR A 682 17.11 -7.54 -14.45
N LYS A 683 17.97 -6.79 -13.75
CA LYS A 683 17.87 -6.62 -12.29
C LYS A 683 16.52 -5.97 -11.90
N TRP A 684 16.06 -4.98 -12.65
CA TRP A 684 14.76 -4.34 -12.42
C TRP A 684 13.59 -5.31 -12.64
N LYS A 685 13.69 -6.20 -13.64
CA LYS A 685 12.62 -7.15 -13.95
C LYS A 685 12.55 -8.32 -12.97
N TYR A 686 13.70 -8.80 -12.51
CA TYR A 686 13.84 -10.03 -11.73
C TYR A 686 14.39 -9.84 -10.31
N GLY A 687 14.69 -8.63 -9.89
CA GLY A 687 15.23 -8.31 -8.56
C GLY A 687 16.70 -8.64 -8.35
N VAL A 688 17.29 -9.50 -9.18
CA VAL A 688 18.65 -10.02 -9.06
C VAL A 688 19.40 -10.02 -10.38
N SER A 689 20.74 -10.04 -10.31
CA SER A 689 21.55 -10.20 -11.51
C SER A 689 21.36 -11.59 -12.17
N PRO A 690 21.60 -11.72 -13.50
CA PRO A 690 21.49 -12.99 -14.21
C PRO A 690 22.31 -14.12 -13.59
N GLU A 691 23.48 -13.80 -13.06
CA GLU A 691 24.38 -14.77 -12.42
C GLU A 691 23.83 -15.31 -11.10
N LYS A 692 23.26 -14.43 -10.27
CA LYS A 692 22.65 -14.83 -8.98
C LYS A 692 21.39 -15.65 -9.18
N ARG A 693 20.55 -15.32 -10.18
CA ARG A 693 19.35 -16.10 -10.53
C ARG A 693 19.70 -17.53 -10.98
N LYS A 694 20.75 -17.69 -11.82
CA LYS A 694 21.23 -19.02 -12.25
C LYS A 694 21.71 -19.87 -11.08
N ASN A 695 22.42 -19.28 -10.11
CA ASN A 695 22.94 -20.01 -8.95
C ASN A 695 21.82 -20.49 -8.02
N ARG A 696 20.77 -19.70 -7.82
CA ARG A 696 19.60 -20.07 -6.99
C ARG A 696 18.82 -21.24 -7.60
N ASN A 697 18.61 -21.23 -8.90
CA ASN A 697 17.96 -22.35 -9.60
C ASN A 697 18.77 -23.67 -9.50
N LEU A 698 20.12 -23.59 -9.44
CA LEU A 698 20.98 -24.73 -9.21
C LEU A 698 20.92 -25.28 -7.78
N ASP A 699 20.66 -24.41 -6.79
CA ASP A 699 20.53 -24.80 -5.38
C ASP A 699 19.13 -25.38 -5.09
N LEU A 700 18.06 -24.82 -5.66
CA LEU A 700 16.71 -25.36 -5.59
C LEU A 700 16.62 -26.76 -6.25
N ASP A 701 17.32 -26.96 -7.38
CA ASP A 701 17.40 -28.27 -8.01
C ASP A 701 18.15 -29.32 -7.15
N LYS A 702 18.93 -28.93 -6.14
CA LYS A 702 19.60 -29.84 -5.22
C LYS A 702 18.75 -30.22 -4.00
N GLU A 703 17.86 -29.36 -3.54
CA GLU A 703 17.00 -29.64 -2.38
C GLU A 703 15.75 -30.47 -2.73
N ASP A 704 15.25 -30.43 -3.98
CA ASP A 704 13.97 -31.02 -4.38
C ASP A 704 14.06 -32.44 -5.01
N TYR A 705 15.25 -33.07 -5.04
CA TYR A 705 15.43 -34.41 -5.62
C TYR A 705 14.88 -35.56 -4.77
N SER A 706 14.23 -35.29 -3.62
CA SER A 706 13.69 -36.36 -2.78
C SER A 706 12.16 -36.51 -2.73
N LYS A 707 11.37 -35.61 -3.31
CA LYS A 707 9.90 -35.72 -3.34
C LYS A 707 9.30 -34.94 -4.51
N LYS A 708 9.07 -35.56 -5.61
CA LYS A 708 8.03 -35.37 -6.65
C LYS A 708 8.56 -35.73 -8.04
N GLU A 709 8.51 -36.98 -8.36
CA GLU A 709 8.47 -37.38 -9.77
C GLU A 709 7.03 -37.25 -10.29
N LYS A 710 6.95 -36.68 -11.52
CA LYS A 710 5.83 -36.65 -12.46
C LYS A 710 4.78 -35.59 -12.18
N ASP A 711 4.96 -34.42 -12.73
CA ASP A 711 4.11 -33.77 -13.71
C ASP A 711 4.62 -32.32 -13.91
N ASN A 712 4.66 -31.88 -15.15
CA ASN A 712 5.07 -30.56 -15.70
C ASN A 712 6.53 -30.42 -16.19
N ARG A 713 6.86 -31.22 -17.22
CA ARG A 713 8.09 -30.94 -18.03
C ARG A 713 7.87 -29.99 -19.22
N ASN A 714 6.66 -29.53 -19.47
CA ASN A 714 6.38 -28.74 -20.68
C ASN A 714 6.45 -27.20 -20.53
N ASP A 715 6.41 -26.66 -19.29
CA ASP A 715 6.43 -25.20 -19.13
C ASP A 715 7.84 -24.58 -18.96
N ARG A 716 8.85 -25.41 -18.62
CA ARG A 716 10.23 -24.93 -18.41
C ARG A 716 11.06 -24.67 -19.70
N SER A 717 10.54 -25.00 -20.87
CA SER A 717 11.28 -24.83 -22.15
C SER A 717 11.07 -23.45 -22.80
N ASN A 718 10.03 -22.69 -22.45
CA ASN A 718 9.75 -21.37 -23.04
C ASN A 718 10.46 -20.21 -22.33
N ASP A 719 10.93 -20.38 -21.09
CA ASP A 719 11.56 -19.30 -20.31
C ASP A 719 13.03 -19.03 -20.71
N ARG A 720 13.67 -19.95 -21.46
CA ARG A 720 15.09 -19.82 -21.86
C ARG A 720 15.33 -19.01 -23.14
N SER A 721 14.31 -18.71 -23.93
CA SER A 721 14.49 -18.01 -25.23
C SER A 721 14.42 -16.46 -25.08
N ASN A 722 13.91 -15.91 -24.01
CA ASN A 722 13.73 -14.46 -23.84
C ASN A 722 14.82 -13.76 -23.02
N ASP A 723 15.74 -14.48 -22.39
CA ASP A 723 16.78 -13.90 -21.50
C ASP A 723 17.69 -12.86 -22.19
N SER A 724 17.83 -12.90 -23.53
CA SER A 724 18.68 -11.96 -24.26
C SER A 724 18.01 -10.63 -24.60
N GLU A 725 16.67 -10.59 -24.63
CA GLU A 725 15.91 -9.36 -24.92
C GLU A 725 15.73 -8.47 -23.67
N ASP A 726 15.85 -9.06 -22.50
CA ASP A 726 15.69 -8.38 -21.20
C ASP A 726 16.99 -7.77 -20.66
N GLN A 727 18.13 -7.91 -21.37
CA GLN A 727 19.40 -7.34 -20.95
C GLN A 727 19.57 -5.92 -21.47
N GLY A 728 20.19 -5.06 -20.68
CA GLY A 728 20.50 -3.67 -21.01
C GLY A 728 20.19 -2.71 -19.87
N TYR A 729 20.15 -1.44 -20.20
CA TYR A 729 19.97 -0.38 -19.22
C TYR A 729 18.81 0.53 -19.61
N TYR A 730 18.08 1.04 -18.61
CA TYR A 730 17.03 2.02 -18.77
C TYR A 730 17.36 3.27 -17.95
N PHE A 731 17.22 4.42 -18.59
CA PHE A 731 17.49 5.73 -18.00
C PHE A 731 16.26 6.61 -18.14
N GLN A 732 15.89 7.32 -17.08
CA GLN A 732 14.76 8.23 -17.06
C GLN A 732 15.04 9.42 -16.16
N GLY A 733 14.45 10.57 -16.53
CA GLY A 733 14.58 11.78 -15.78
C GLY A 733 13.97 12.97 -16.52
N TYR A 734 14.38 14.17 -16.14
CA TYR A 734 13.95 15.40 -16.79
C TYR A 734 15.11 16.35 -17.05
N SER A 735 14.95 17.23 -18.04
CA SER A 735 15.94 18.25 -18.35
C SER A 735 15.28 19.47 -18.99
N PHE A 736 15.64 20.66 -18.55
CA PHE A 736 15.17 21.92 -19.13
C PHE A 736 16.25 23.01 -19.01
N VAL A 737 16.07 24.10 -19.77
CA VAL A 737 16.96 25.26 -19.72
C VAL A 737 16.20 26.39 -19.05
N ILE A 738 16.69 26.83 -17.89
CA ILE A 738 16.08 27.90 -17.10
C ILE A 738 16.03 29.21 -17.93
N GLY A 739 14.88 29.90 -17.86
CA GLY A 739 14.68 31.20 -18.51
C GLY A 739 14.61 31.14 -20.04
N SER A 740 14.47 29.93 -20.62
CA SER A 740 14.44 29.73 -22.06
C SER A 740 13.16 29.03 -22.52
N ASP A 741 12.84 29.15 -23.83
CA ASP A 741 11.77 28.39 -24.46
C ASP A 741 12.24 26.96 -24.75
N ASN A 742 11.81 26.02 -23.91
CA ASN A 742 12.26 24.61 -23.97
C ASN A 742 11.81 23.87 -25.23
N ALA A 743 10.81 24.37 -25.96
CA ALA A 743 10.44 23.86 -27.28
C ALA A 743 11.57 24.00 -28.31
N CYS A 744 12.49 24.92 -28.12
CA CYS A 744 13.58 25.20 -29.05
C CYS A 744 14.81 24.30 -28.87
N TYR A 745 14.87 23.50 -27.81
CA TYR A 745 16.05 22.68 -27.50
C TYR A 745 15.85 21.22 -27.89
N LYS A 746 16.83 20.69 -28.66
CA LYS A 746 16.99 19.23 -28.84
C LYS A 746 18.01 18.73 -27.81
N LYS A 747 17.67 17.71 -27.09
CA LYS A 747 18.46 17.17 -25.98
C LYS A 747 18.95 15.76 -26.29
N GLU A 748 20.13 15.43 -25.81
CA GLU A 748 20.76 14.10 -25.89
C GLU A 748 21.34 13.78 -24.52
N LEU A 749 21.08 12.61 -23.97
CA LEU A 749 21.69 12.13 -22.74
C LEU A 749 23.16 11.80 -23.01
N LEU A 750 24.05 12.10 -22.10
CA LEU A 750 25.48 11.88 -22.21
C LEU A 750 25.97 10.88 -21.17
N LEU A 751 26.92 10.04 -21.57
CA LEU A 751 27.73 9.20 -20.70
C LEU A 751 29.20 9.57 -20.88
N ARG A 752 29.84 10.11 -19.83
CA ARG A 752 31.28 10.40 -19.78
C ARG A 752 31.97 9.31 -18.97
N ARG A 753 32.92 8.61 -19.60
CA ARG A 753 33.67 7.56 -18.94
C ARG A 753 34.53 8.15 -17.81
N ILE A 754 34.45 7.56 -16.61
CA ILE A 754 35.29 7.90 -15.47
C ILE A 754 36.53 7.03 -15.53
N THR A 755 37.71 7.65 -15.65
CA THR A 755 39.00 6.94 -15.56
C THR A 755 39.53 7.13 -14.14
N ASP A 756 39.85 6.03 -13.45
CA ASP A 756 40.45 6.05 -12.12
C ASP A 756 41.83 6.75 -12.16
N GLY A 757 41.79 8.07 -12.02
CA GLY A 757 43.01 8.92 -11.90
C GLY A 757 43.47 9.08 -10.47
N ASN A 758 43.65 8.00 -9.70
CA ASN A 758 44.28 8.03 -8.40
C ASN A 758 45.20 6.81 -8.18
N ARG A 759 46.31 6.75 -8.92
CA ARG A 759 47.54 6.21 -8.32
C ARG A 759 48.35 7.40 -7.87
N GLN A 760 48.45 7.61 -6.55
CA GLN A 760 49.50 8.43 -5.94
C GLN A 760 50.84 7.89 -6.41
N THR A 761 51.39 8.46 -7.47
CA THR A 761 52.82 8.34 -7.75
C THR A 761 53.50 9.40 -6.92
N SER A 762 54.31 8.92 -5.97
CA SER A 762 55.29 9.71 -5.22
C SER A 762 56.01 10.71 -6.11
N ALA A 763 56.09 11.94 -5.60
CA ALA A 763 56.87 13.04 -6.20
C ALA A 763 58.29 12.56 -6.53
N ASN A 764 58.65 12.62 -7.79
CA ASN A 764 59.90 13.08 -8.37
C ASN A 764 60.03 12.52 -9.78
N THR A 765 59.65 13.29 -10.74
CA THR A 765 60.32 13.49 -12.03
C THR A 765 59.46 14.43 -12.86
N VAL A 766 59.98 15.57 -13.15
CA VAL A 766 59.48 16.54 -14.16
C VAL A 766 59.86 15.92 -15.50
N GLU A 767 58.89 15.46 -16.28
CA GLU A 767 59.00 15.29 -17.71
C GLU A 767 57.68 15.68 -18.40
N GLU A 768 57.86 16.32 -19.55
CA GLU A 768 57.01 17.12 -20.39
C GLU A 768 55.62 16.50 -20.73
N ASP A 769 54.65 17.42 -20.82
CA ASP A 769 53.38 17.43 -21.57
C ASP A 769 52.99 16.16 -22.38
N GLU A 770 52.60 15.06 -21.77
CA GLU A 770 51.69 14.14 -22.37
C GLU A 770 50.28 14.56 -21.96
N LYS A 771 49.54 15.16 -22.91
CA LYS A 771 48.11 15.40 -22.78
C LYS A 771 47.41 14.09 -22.37
N MET A 772 46.95 14.01 -21.13
CA MET A 772 46.11 12.90 -20.71
C MET A 772 44.99 12.66 -21.73
N PRO A 773 44.75 11.45 -22.19
CA PRO A 773 43.68 11.16 -23.13
C PRO A 773 42.37 11.64 -22.58
N GLN A 774 41.66 12.48 -23.33
CA GLN A 774 40.34 12.99 -22.95
C GLN A 774 39.40 11.84 -22.75
N PRO A 775 38.56 11.82 -21.67
CA PRO A 775 37.61 10.76 -21.44
C PRO A 775 36.61 10.64 -22.61
N ALA A 776 36.36 9.43 -23.08
CA ALA A 776 35.35 9.18 -24.11
C ALA A 776 33.95 9.59 -23.61
N ILE A 777 33.21 10.31 -24.45
CA ILE A 777 31.85 10.77 -24.18
C ILE A 777 30.92 10.25 -25.27
N TYR A 778 29.86 9.59 -24.84
CA TYR A 778 28.83 9.03 -25.69
C TYR A 778 27.54 9.80 -25.56
N SER A 779 26.88 10.15 -26.67
CA SER A 779 25.52 10.64 -26.67
C SER A 779 24.54 9.50 -26.93
N ILE A 780 23.43 9.52 -26.22
CA ILE A 780 22.35 8.57 -26.26
C ILE A 780 21.09 9.31 -26.69
N SER A 781 20.41 8.84 -27.74
CA SER A 781 19.13 9.41 -28.16
C SER A 781 18.09 9.15 -27.06
N ILE A 782 17.28 10.16 -26.77
CA ILE A 782 16.21 10.11 -25.78
C ILE A 782 14.85 10.18 -26.46
N GLU A 783 13.84 9.54 -25.85
CA GLU A 783 12.44 9.83 -26.07
C GLU A 783 11.96 10.85 -25.03
N LYS A 784 11.21 11.84 -25.48
CA LYS A 784 10.62 12.81 -24.57
C LYS A 784 9.41 12.22 -23.87
N LYS A 785 9.22 12.59 -22.65
CA LYS A 785 8.06 12.19 -21.82
C LYS A 785 7.33 13.44 -21.32
N CYS A 786 6.00 13.36 -21.31
CA CYS A 786 5.15 14.41 -20.73
C CYS A 786 5.34 14.44 -19.21
N ARG A 787 5.53 15.64 -18.64
CA ARG A 787 5.77 15.91 -17.21
C ARG A 787 4.92 17.10 -16.77
N GLU A 788 3.64 16.85 -16.54
CA GLU A 788 2.69 17.85 -16.05
C GLU A 788 3.06 18.34 -14.65
N ASP A 789 3.61 17.46 -13.81
CA ASP A 789 4.14 17.76 -12.48
C ASP A 789 5.26 18.82 -12.52
N ILE A 790 6.21 18.69 -13.43
CA ILE A 790 7.27 19.70 -13.61
C ILE A 790 6.67 21.05 -14.03
N LYS A 791 5.67 21.03 -14.91
CA LYS A 791 4.98 22.24 -15.31
C LYS A 791 4.20 22.88 -14.15
N ALA A 792 3.54 22.08 -13.34
CA ALA A 792 2.79 22.55 -12.18
C ALA A 792 3.71 23.25 -11.17
N ASN A 793 4.91 22.70 -10.94
CA ASN A 793 5.90 23.23 -10.00
C ASN A 793 6.71 24.41 -10.57
N LEU A 794 6.89 24.48 -11.89
CA LEU A 794 7.71 25.48 -12.58
C LEU A 794 6.85 26.38 -13.48
N LYS A 795 5.85 27.05 -12.92
CA LYS A 795 4.85 27.87 -13.63
C LYS A 795 5.48 28.98 -14.49
N ASP A 796 6.61 29.52 -14.06
CA ASP A 796 7.32 30.63 -14.74
C ASP A 796 8.21 30.15 -15.91
N GLN A 797 8.42 28.84 -16.05
CA GLN A 797 9.21 28.31 -17.15
C GLN A 797 8.32 28.01 -18.39
N VAL A 798 8.89 28.22 -19.58
CA VAL A 798 8.15 28.12 -20.84
C VAL A 798 8.37 26.77 -21.50
N ASN A 799 7.27 26.07 -21.85
CA ASN A 799 7.28 24.79 -22.54
C ASN A 799 8.13 23.73 -21.81
N VAL A 800 7.81 23.48 -20.54
CA VAL A 800 8.47 22.44 -19.72
C VAL A 800 7.65 21.17 -19.58
N ASP A 801 6.48 21.09 -20.17
CA ASP A 801 5.58 19.92 -20.13
C ASP A 801 6.19 18.66 -20.78
N LEU A 802 7.09 18.81 -21.78
CA LEU A 802 7.82 17.71 -22.46
C LEU A 802 9.29 17.71 -22.10
N THR A 803 9.64 17.96 -20.85
CA THR A 803 11.03 17.97 -20.37
C THR A 803 11.47 16.64 -19.80
N GLY A 804 10.56 15.71 -19.56
CA GLY A 804 10.90 14.33 -19.25
C GLY A 804 11.62 13.64 -20.40
N TYR A 805 12.51 12.72 -20.07
CA TYR A 805 13.20 11.88 -21.05
C TYR A 805 13.31 10.44 -20.56
N ALA A 806 13.36 9.52 -21.53
CA ALA A 806 13.71 8.13 -21.27
C ALA A 806 14.65 7.64 -22.38
N ALA A 807 15.50 6.66 -22.05
CA ALA A 807 16.38 6.00 -23.01
C ALA A 807 16.63 4.55 -22.60
N LYS A 808 16.66 3.66 -23.58
CA LYS A 808 16.95 2.24 -23.40
C LYS A 808 18.24 1.86 -24.11
N LEU A 809 19.28 1.49 -23.36
CA LEU A 809 20.62 1.23 -23.88
C LEU A 809 20.86 -0.28 -24.00
N LYS A 810 21.26 -0.74 -25.19
CA LYS A 810 21.65 -2.15 -25.41
C LYS A 810 22.92 -2.52 -24.66
N PRO A 811 23.08 -3.78 -24.23
CA PRO A 811 24.35 -4.31 -23.77
C PRO A 811 25.45 -4.10 -24.83
N GLY A 812 26.63 -3.69 -24.41
CA GLY A 812 27.76 -3.48 -25.33
C GLY A 812 27.65 -2.26 -26.27
N ALA A 813 26.61 -1.44 -26.17
CA ALA A 813 26.48 -0.21 -26.96
C ALA A 813 27.54 0.86 -26.59
N VAL A 814 28.05 0.80 -25.36
CA VAL A 814 29.23 1.52 -24.90
C VAL A 814 30.19 0.52 -24.23
N PRO A 815 31.50 0.79 -24.17
CA PRO A 815 32.46 -0.10 -23.51
C PRO A 815 32.13 -0.25 -22.02
N ALA A 816 32.39 -1.42 -21.44
CA ALA A 816 32.26 -1.64 -20.01
C ALA A 816 33.08 -0.65 -19.19
N GLY A 817 32.50 -0.15 -18.07
CA GLY A 817 33.12 0.81 -17.19
C GLY A 817 32.17 1.69 -16.43
N LYS A 818 32.73 2.59 -15.59
CA LYS A 818 31.94 3.56 -14.82
C LYS A 818 31.76 4.84 -15.62
N TYR A 819 30.51 5.33 -15.65
CA TYR A 819 30.12 6.51 -16.41
C TYR A 819 29.38 7.54 -15.53
N GLN A 820 29.64 8.81 -15.81
CA GLN A 820 28.89 9.94 -15.27
C GLN A 820 27.84 10.40 -16.29
N PHE A 821 26.64 10.70 -15.83
CA PHE A 821 25.58 11.24 -16.65
C PHE A 821 25.74 12.73 -16.91
N GLY A 822 25.36 13.17 -18.11
CA GLY A 822 25.26 14.57 -18.50
C GLY A 822 24.17 14.77 -19.53
N MET A 823 23.94 16.02 -19.91
CA MET A 823 22.98 16.41 -20.92
C MET A 823 23.59 17.39 -21.90
N LEU A 824 23.38 17.18 -23.18
CA LEU A 824 23.69 18.12 -24.25
C LEU A 824 22.39 18.71 -24.79
N ALA A 825 22.24 20.04 -24.72
CA ALA A 825 21.09 20.75 -25.24
C ALA A 825 21.52 21.63 -26.45
N LYS A 826 20.92 21.41 -27.61
CA LYS A 826 21.19 22.08 -28.87
C LYS A 826 20.02 23.01 -29.22
N ASP A 827 20.23 24.32 -29.24
CA ASP A 827 19.18 25.26 -29.69
C ASP A 827 18.93 25.11 -31.19
N ALA A 828 17.76 24.66 -31.57
CA ALA A 828 17.33 24.46 -32.95
C ALA A 828 17.18 25.78 -33.72
N CYS A 829 17.10 26.94 -33.02
CA CYS A 829 16.90 28.28 -33.56
C CYS A 829 18.19 29.09 -33.60
N SER A 830 19.28 28.57 -33.05
CA SER A 830 20.59 29.20 -33.02
C SER A 830 21.74 28.16 -33.08
N ARG A 831 23.00 28.61 -32.98
CA ARG A 831 24.15 27.71 -32.92
C ARG A 831 24.60 27.38 -31.50
N VAL A 832 23.77 27.75 -30.49
CA VAL A 832 24.10 27.57 -29.08
C VAL A 832 24.01 26.10 -28.74
N ARG A 833 25.03 25.58 -28.08
CA ARG A 833 25.06 24.23 -27.49
C ARG A 833 25.45 24.37 -26.04
N LEU A 834 24.64 23.80 -25.16
CA LEU A 834 24.85 23.81 -23.72
C LEU A 834 25.12 22.36 -23.26
N VAL A 835 26.02 22.20 -22.31
CA VAL A 835 26.29 20.94 -21.65
C VAL A 835 26.28 21.15 -20.15
N ASN A 836 25.76 20.19 -19.42
CA ASN A 836 25.87 20.11 -17.96
C ASN A 836 25.99 18.65 -17.52
N TRP A 837 26.54 18.43 -16.32
CA TRP A 837 26.83 17.12 -15.76
C TRP A 837 26.08 16.92 -14.44
N SER A 838 25.55 15.74 -14.26
CA SER A 838 24.89 15.29 -13.03
C SER A 838 25.93 14.65 -12.09
N SER A 839 25.63 14.58 -10.81
CA SER A 839 26.41 13.79 -9.84
C SER A 839 26.18 12.27 -9.99
N TRP A 840 25.16 11.84 -10.73
CA TRP A 840 24.84 10.43 -10.93
C TRP A 840 25.87 9.71 -11.77
N THR A 841 26.15 8.48 -11.34
CA THR A 841 27.06 7.56 -12.07
C THR A 841 26.40 6.21 -12.25
N ILE A 842 26.84 5.46 -13.27
CA ILE A 842 26.43 4.08 -13.49
C ILE A 842 27.64 3.23 -13.86
N GLU A 843 27.64 2.00 -13.43
CA GLU A 843 28.57 0.97 -13.90
C GLU A 843 27.89 0.14 -14.99
N ILE A 844 28.48 0.12 -16.18
CA ILE A 844 28.00 -0.65 -17.32
C ILE A 844 28.94 -1.84 -17.46
N VAL A 845 28.36 -3.04 -17.44
CA VAL A 845 29.08 -4.33 -17.50
C VAL A 845 29.06 -4.94 -18.89
#